data_2ba90f425ed92384494c2645bb67adbf
#
_entry.id   2ba90f425ed92384494c2645bb67adbf
#
_cell.length_a   1.000
_cell.length_b   1.000
_cell.length_c   1.000
_cell.angle_alpha   90.00
_cell.angle_beta   90.00
_cell.angle_gamma   90.00
#
_symmetry.space_group_name_H-M   'P 1'
#
loop_
_entity.id
_entity.type
_entity.pdbx_description
1 polymer ?
#
loop_
_entity_poly.entity_id
_entity_poly.type
_entity_poly.pdbx_seq_one_letter_code
_entity_poly.pdbx_strand_id
1 'polypeptide(L)'
;MLAVMTSLLLASSCSTTKKLGENDVLYTGVKHLKYHEDSVKADAGMKDDIFTAINVRPNNPLYSPYYRTPFPIGLMLYNNIDEDATGFKGWLYRHFAAKPVLIRRVNPQARVDMINTILRNNGYFTSSASYQLHPAKNPKKAKISYDIDIHPPYTIGNVEYMGSKEAVLQLVDSLARVNRYLQTGSRYCLDSLAAVRIDITNFVRNRGYYFFRPEYIQYLADSVQDKGVIHMRLIPSGDIPNNAKIRYRVNEITASVLNDDAVGEPDTVETRNCTLIRYEPVYIKDHVIPSCIRARKGRVFRVNSIDRTQAALSRLGIFSTVDIQVNPVDSVTPEGDGLLDLAIYCQLDKPWEVTFEMHGTSKSNSFIGPGVEVGASHKNAFGAGEKFSVDIYGDYEWQTSGGEYKGSDLDSYEFGIEGKLDFPRLIAPKFLYPSRRYTNWTRLSMSADLMNRPGFFKMAQIGMAASWEWHGSRYSSHMLTPFKLTYNKVISRSAEFDSAMIANPALDQSFKDVFIPKIEYSYTFDRDVTPRDHITFTAGVAEAGNIFSGIWSLCGSKNGSKELFGTPFSQFVKAQAQVVWTRNLGIEGVLATRVFVGAAHAYGNSDEVPYREQFYVGGSNSVRAFAVRTIGPGSYHPEYRDRYTYYDQTGTFKFEANAEYRFPILGYFKGAVFLDAGNIWLLQDDDHRPGGLLKMKNFLDELALGTGVGLRFDMSMLVVRADLGIGIHAPYDTGKSGYYNIPKFKDGLAFHLAIGYPF
;
A
#
# COMPACT_ATOMS: atom_id res chain seq x y z
N MET A 1 -9.94 -12.27 35.39
CA MET A 1 -10.38 -10.94 34.97
C MET A 1 -11.46 -10.98 33.89
N LEU A 2 -11.32 -11.80 32.83
CA LEU A 2 -12.35 -11.96 31.79
C LEU A 2 -13.71 -12.49 32.32
N ALA A 3 -13.68 -13.47 33.24
CA ALA A 3 -14.89 -14.04 33.86
C ALA A 3 -15.65 -13.06 34.79
N VAL A 4 -14.96 -12.11 35.37
CA VAL A 4 -15.57 -11.04 36.18
C VAL A 4 -16.18 -9.96 35.28
N MET A 5 -15.58 -9.68 34.15
CA MET A 5 -16.17 -8.79 33.12
C MET A 5 -17.42 -9.39 32.48
N THR A 6 -17.44 -10.69 32.20
CA THR A 6 -18.63 -11.38 31.67
C THR A 6 -19.76 -11.49 32.65
N SER A 7 -19.50 -11.70 33.95
CA SER A 7 -20.56 -11.74 34.98
C SER A 7 -21.14 -10.35 35.28
N LEU A 8 -20.38 -9.28 35.24
CA LEU A 8 -20.87 -7.90 35.37
C LEU A 8 -21.69 -7.43 34.15
N LEU A 9 -21.46 -8.00 32.98
CA LEU A 9 -22.23 -7.73 31.75
C LEU A 9 -23.60 -8.46 31.72
N LEU A 10 -23.76 -9.55 32.45
CA LEU A 10 -24.99 -10.36 32.48
C LEU A 10 -26.00 -9.92 33.51
N ALA A 11 -25.65 -9.09 34.49
CA ALA A 11 -26.52 -8.74 35.65
C ALA A 11 -27.27 -7.39 35.53
N SER A 12 -27.02 -6.57 34.50
CA SER A 12 -27.76 -5.33 34.29
C SER A 12 -28.74 -5.48 33.13
N SER A 13 -30.01 -5.31 33.40
CA SER A 13 -31.09 -5.11 32.41
C SER A 13 -30.64 -4.00 31.44
N CYS A 14 -30.16 -4.39 30.26
CA CYS A 14 -29.46 -3.52 29.31
C CYS A 14 -30.46 -2.56 28.63
N SER A 15 -30.89 -1.54 29.30
CA SER A 15 -31.68 -0.46 28.69
C SER A 15 -30.73 0.43 27.87
N THR A 16 -30.79 0.33 26.53
CA THR A 16 -30.08 1.21 25.60
C THR A 16 -30.81 2.56 25.38
N THR A 17 -31.90 2.82 26.08
CA THR A 17 -32.77 3.97 25.89
C THR A 17 -33.06 4.75 27.19
N LYS A 18 -32.30 4.47 28.29
CA LYS A 18 -32.54 5.03 29.62
C LYS A 18 -32.38 6.56 29.66
N LYS A 19 -31.32 7.08 29.01
CA LYS A 19 -31.00 8.52 28.96
C LYS A 19 -31.59 9.23 27.74
N LEU A 20 -32.56 8.64 27.01
CA LEU A 20 -33.22 9.28 25.87
C LEU A 20 -34.38 10.16 26.36
N GLY A 21 -34.47 11.37 25.78
CA GLY A 21 -35.64 12.27 25.98
C GLY A 21 -36.97 11.63 25.53
N GLU A 22 -38.08 12.22 25.92
CA GLU A 22 -39.42 11.68 25.61
C GLU A 22 -39.68 11.55 24.11
N ASN A 23 -39.23 12.52 23.32
CA ASN A 23 -39.41 12.56 21.87
C ASN A 23 -38.21 12.00 21.08
N ASP A 24 -37.19 11.45 21.75
CA ASP A 24 -36.00 10.95 21.12
C ASP A 24 -36.16 9.48 20.69
N VAL A 25 -35.94 9.22 19.41
CA VAL A 25 -35.96 7.86 18.84
C VAL A 25 -34.57 7.46 18.42
N LEU A 26 -34.06 6.37 18.99
CA LEU A 26 -32.75 5.80 18.67
C LEU A 26 -32.78 5.19 17.26
N TYR A 27 -31.84 5.63 16.43
CA TYR A 27 -31.61 5.03 15.13
C TYR A 27 -30.91 3.68 15.28
N THR A 28 -31.53 2.64 14.74
CA THR A 28 -31.01 1.27 14.83
C THR A 28 -30.59 0.68 13.49
N GLY A 29 -30.36 1.54 12.51
CA GLY A 29 -29.85 1.18 11.19
C GLY A 29 -30.90 1.23 10.09
N VAL A 30 -30.49 0.91 8.88
CA VAL A 30 -31.37 0.76 7.72
C VAL A 30 -32.04 -0.60 7.77
N LYS A 31 -33.32 -0.66 7.46
CA LYS A 31 -34.05 -1.94 7.33
C LYS A 31 -33.80 -2.58 5.98
N HIS A 32 -34.01 -1.83 4.92
CA HIS A 32 -33.68 -2.19 3.54
C HIS A 32 -33.53 -0.94 2.68
N LEU A 33 -32.79 -1.09 1.59
CA LEU A 33 -32.73 -0.20 0.45
C LEU A 33 -33.23 -0.99 -0.74
N LYS A 34 -34.35 -0.56 -1.32
CA LYS A 34 -34.95 -1.22 -2.47
C LYS A 34 -34.90 -0.30 -3.67
N TYR A 35 -34.57 -0.89 -4.82
CA TYR A 35 -34.64 -0.24 -6.11
C TYR A 35 -35.78 -0.91 -6.90
N HIS A 36 -36.78 -0.11 -7.28
CA HIS A 36 -37.83 -0.52 -8.20
C HIS A 36 -37.38 -0.10 -9.60
N GLU A 37 -36.86 -1.06 -10.37
CA GLU A 37 -36.24 -0.82 -11.67
C GLU A 37 -37.24 -1.12 -12.79
N ASP A 38 -37.76 -0.09 -13.44
CA ASP A 38 -38.60 -0.20 -14.63
C ASP A 38 -37.71 -0.35 -15.88
N SER A 39 -37.62 -1.56 -16.43
CA SER A 39 -36.99 -1.86 -17.73
C SER A 39 -35.49 -1.56 -17.87
N VAL A 40 -34.84 -0.85 -16.96
CA VAL A 40 -33.43 -0.43 -17.02
C VAL A 40 -32.75 -0.67 -15.70
N LYS A 41 -31.62 -1.37 -15.70
CA LYS A 41 -30.78 -1.50 -14.51
C LYS A 41 -30.08 -0.19 -14.16
N ALA A 42 -30.19 0.19 -12.91
CA ALA A 42 -29.49 1.36 -12.40
C ALA A 42 -27.96 1.18 -12.44
N ASP A 43 -27.26 2.25 -12.70
CA ASP A 43 -25.80 2.31 -12.75
C ASP A 43 -25.18 1.91 -11.41
N ALA A 44 -24.13 1.11 -11.44
CA ALA A 44 -23.46 0.60 -10.23
C ALA A 44 -22.79 1.72 -9.43
N GLY A 45 -22.15 2.69 -10.10
CA GLY A 45 -21.53 3.84 -9.44
C GLY A 45 -22.58 4.69 -8.72
N MET A 46 -23.69 5.00 -9.39
CA MET A 46 -24.80 5.72 -8.77
C MET A 46 -25.38 4.99 -7.55
N LYS A 47 -25.50 3.64 -7.61
CA LYS A 47 -25.94 2.85 -6.44
C LYS A 47 -24.96 2.97 -5.27
N ASP A 48 -23.67 3.06 -5.55
CA ASP A 48 -22.64 3.26 -4.54
C ASP A 48 -22.71 4.65 -3.92
N ASP A 49 -22.96 5.68 -4.71
CA ASP A 49 -23.16 7.05 -4.22
C ASP A 49 -24.42 7.14 -3.33
N ILE A 50 -25.52 6.52 -3.76
CA ILE A 50 -26.75 6.45 -2.99
C ILE A 50 -26.51 5.69 -1.66
N PHE A 51 -25.83 4.55 -1.72
CA PHE A 51 -25.47 3.80 -0.52
C PHE A 51 -24.65 4.66 0.44
N THR A 52 -23.69 5.41 -0.07
CA THR A 52 -22.87 6.35 0.73
C THR A 52 -23.71 7.45 1.37
N ALA A 53 -24.68 8.00 0.63
CA ALA A 53 -25.59 9.05 1.13
C ALA A 53 -26.45 8.57 2.32
N ILE A 54 -26.91 7.33 2.32
CA ILE A 54 -27.73 6.76 3.40
C ILE A 54 -26.93 6.09 4.51
N ASN A 55 -25.62 5.91 4.31
CA ASN A 55 -24.75 5.13 5.18
C ASN A 55 -24.42 5.85 6.49
N VAL A 56 -25.42 6.10 7.30
CA VAL A 56 -25.26 6.65 8.66
C VAL A 56 -25.04 5.50 9.63
N ARG A 57 -23.98 5.57 10.42
CA ARG A 57 -23.63 4.53 11.39
C ARG A 57 -24.63 4.50 12.56
N PRO A 58 -25.28 3.37 12.86
CA PRO A 58 -25.92 3.16 14.14
C PRO A 58 -24.85 3.02 15.25
N ASN A 59 -25.26 2.94 16.52
CA ASN A 59 -24.31 2.85 17.64
C ASN A 59 -23.46 1.57 17.68
N ASN A 60 -23.81 0.54 16.93
CA ASN A 60 -23.10 -0.75 16.90
C ASN A 60 -23.14 -1.38 15.49
N PRO A 61 -22.57 -0.70 14.48
CA PRO A 61 -22.56 -1.24 13.13
C PRO A 61 -21.65 -2.47 13.05
N LEU A 62 -22.01 -3.44 12.22
CA LEU A 62 -21.11 -4.58 11.92
C LEU A 62 -20.28 -4.29 10.68
N TYR A 63 -20.87 -4.33 9.48
CA TYR A 63 -20.18 -4.03 8.22
C TYR A 63 -21.01 -3.14 7.28
N SER A 64 -22.26 -2.89 7.64
CA SER A 64 -23.16 -2.03 6.88
C SER A 64 -24.20 -1.40 7.81
N PRO A 65 -24.99 -0.42 7.36
CA PRO A 65 -26.07 0.14 8.15
C PRO A 65 -27.21 -0.86 8.40
N TYR A 66 -27.25 -2.01 7.70
CA TYR A 66 -28.28 -3.03 7.86
C TYR A 66 -28.05 -3.96 9.05
N TYR A 67 -26.78 -4.28 9.35
CA TYR A 67 -26.40 -5.27 10.34
C TYR A 67 -25.69 -4.64 11.54
N ARG A 68 -25.95 -5.18 12.72
CA ARG A 68 -25.39 -4.68 13.97
C ARG A 68 -24.85 -5.82 14.81
N THR A 69 -23.84 -5.50 15.62
CA THR A 69 -23.41 -6.42 16.68
C THR A 69 -24.52 -6.57 17.73
N PRO A 70 -24.68 -7.74 18.38
CA PRO A 70 -25.71 -7.96 19.37
C PRO A 70 -25.56 -7.05 20.59
N PHE A 71 -24.33 -6.64 20.94
CA PHE A 71 -24.03 -5.87 22.14
C PHE A 71 -23.51 -4.46 21.80
N PRO A 72 -24.33 -3.40 21.99
CA PRO A 72 -23.90 -2.02 21.76
C PRO A 72 -23.14 -1.48 22.98
N ILE A 73 -21.90 -1.96 23.20
CA ILE A 73 -21.10 -1.68 24.40
C ILE A 73 -20.96 -0.18 24.67
N GLY A 74 -20.61 0.62 23.65
CA GLY A 74 -20.44 2.06 23.81
C GLY A 74 -21.72 2.78 24.27
N LEU A 75 -22.88 2.38 23.72
CA LEU A 75 -24.18 2.92 24.14
C LEU A 75 -24.61 2.44 25.54
N MET A 76 -24.23 1.21 25.90
CA MET A 76 -24.46 0.67 27.25
C MET A 76 -23.64 1.43 28.28
N LEU A 77 -22.36 1.73 28.00
CA LEU A 77 -21.54 2.55 28.88
C LEU A 77 -22.13 3.96 29.05
N TYR A 78 -22.60 4.59 27.95
CA TYR A 78 -23.26 5.90 27.99
C TYR A 78 -24.51 5.90 28.90
N ASN A 79 -25.33 4.84 28.83
CA ASN A 79 -26.58 4.79 29.60
C ASN A 79 -26.40 4.40 31.09
N ASN A 80 -25.30 3.72 31.46
CA ASN A 80 -25.10 3.14 32.78
C ASN A 80 -24.01 3.85 33.60
N ILE A 81 -23.19 4.68 33.01
CA ILE A 81 -22.16 5.46 33.69
C ILE A 81 -22.50 6.94 33.53
N ASP A 82 -22.30 7.70 34.58
CA ASP A 82 -22.52 9.15 34.53
C ASP A 82 -21.28 9.86 33.97
N GLU A 83 -21.51 10.99 33.29
CA GLU A 83 -20.45 11.76 32.62
C GLU A 83 -19.38 12.25 33.61
N ASP A 84 -19.81 12.57 34.84
CA ASP A 84 -18.96 13.07 35.95
C ASP A 84 -18.27 11.95 36.75
N ALA A 85 -18.45 10.69 36.38
CA ALA A 85 -17.83 9.57 37.09
C ALA A 85 -16.32 9.68 37.15
N THR A 86 -15.74 9.39 38.31
CA THR A 86 -14.30 9.41 38.56
C THR A 86 -13.69 8.01 38.53
N GLY A 87 -12.34 7.93 38.51
CA GLY A 87 -11.62 6.65 38.51
C GLY A 87 -11.81 5.84 37.22
N PHE A 88 -11.75 4.52 37.34
CA PHE A 88 -11.84 3.58 36.22
C PHE A 88 -13.16 3.67 35.45
N LYS A 89 -14.29 3.91 36.12
CA LYS A 89 -15.60 4.10 35.47
C LYS A 89 -15.62 5.36 34.63
N GLY A 90 -15.07 6.47 35.11
CA GLY A 90 -14.94 7.71 34.36
C GLY A 90 -14.00 7.58 33.19
N TRP A 91 -12.91 6.83 33.36
CA TRP A 91 -11.98 6.52 32.24
C TRP A 91 -12.70 5.70 31.15
N LEU A 92 -13.46 4.64 31.51
CA LEU A 92 -14.27 3.87 30.57
C LEU A 92 -15.30 4.75 29.84
N TYR A 93 -15.98 5.64 30.56
CA TYR A 93 -16.96 6.54 29.94
C TYR A 93 -16.29 7.48 28.93
N ARG A 94 -15.21 8.15 29.29
CA ARG A 94 -14.52 9.11 28.41
C ARG A 94 -13.94 8.48 27.15
N HIS A 95 -13.48 7.23 27.23
CA HIS A 95 -12.80 6.58 26.09
C HIS A 95 -13.72 5.70 25.24
N PHE A 96 -14.78 5.12 25.82
CA PHE A 96 -15.57 4.10 25.14
C PHE A 96 -17.08 4.37 25.13
N ALA A 97 -17.60 5.34 25.86
CA ALA A 97 -19.03 5.65 25.79
C ALA A 97 -19.36 6.31 24.43
N ALA A 98 -20.41 5.82 23.80
CA ALA A 98 -20.92 6.36 22.53
C ALA A 98 -22.28 7.03 22.74
N LYS A 99 -22.39 8.32 22.37
CA LYS A 99 -23.65 9.06 22.40
C LYS A 99 -24.68 8.42 21.46
N PRO A 100 -25.98 8.42 21.80
CA PRO A 100 -27.01 7.81 20.98
C PRO A 100 -27.14 8.51 19.63
N VAL A 101 -27.18 7.74 18.56
CA VAL A 101 -27.51 8.22 17.22
C VAL A 101 -29.02 8.27 17.09
N LEU A 102 -29.58 9.48 17.00
CA LEU A 102 -31.01 9.70 16.96
C LEU A 102 -31.52 9.84 15.52
N ILE A 103 -32.76 9.42 15.26
CA ILE A 103 -33.43 9.60 13.96
C ILE A 103 -33.40 11.07 13.50
N ARG A 104 -33.62 12.02 14.42
CA ARG A 104 -33.55 13.46 14.09
C ARG A 104 -32.16 13.90 13.60
N ARG A 105 -31.06 13.26 14.07
CA ARG A 105 -29.68 13.51 13.59
C ARG A 105 -29.41 12.87 12.24
N VAL A 106 -29.98 11.70 11.99
CA VAL A 106 -29.89 11.04 10.68
C VAL A 106 -30.57 11.86 9.62
N ASN A 107 -31.66 12.55 9.98
CA ASN A 107 -32.51 13.37 9.11
C ASN A 107 -32.87 12.62 7.81
N PRO A 108 -33.81 11.66 7.87
CA PRO A 108 -34.16 10.83 6.72
C PRO A 108 -34.61 11.62 5.49
N GLN A 109 -35.30 12.76 5.69
CA GLN A 109 -35.71 13.62 4.58
C GLN A 109 -34.52 14.21 3.83
N ALA A 110 -33.54 14.75 4.54
CA ALA A 110 -32.32 15.26 3.90
C ALA A 110 -31.55 14.14 3.14
N ARG A 111 -31.64 12.89 3.59
CA ARG A 111 -31.08 11.75 2.85
C ARG A 111 -31.82 11.48 1.57
N VAL A 112 -33.16 11.55 1.59
CA VAL A 112 -33.98 11.45 0.37
C VAL A 112 -33.68 12.58 -0.60
N ASP A 113 -33.51 13.80 -0.13
CA ASP A 113 -33.16 14.95 -0.96
C ASP A 113 -31.77 14.77 -1.60
N MET A 114 -30.81 14.23 -0.85
CA MET A 114 -29.49 13.85 -1.39
C MET A 114 -29.62 12.76 -2.48
N ILE A 115 -30.41 11.71 -2.24
CA ILE A 115 -30.65 10.65 -3.23
C ILE A 115 -31.27 11.24 -4.50
N ASN A 116 -32.28 12.07 -4.36
CA ASN A 116 -32.92 12.74 -5.51
C ASN A 116 -31.92 13.62 -6.28
N THR A 117 -31.00 14.28 -5.58
CA THR A 117 -29.92 15.04 -6.22
C THR A 117 -28.97 14.13 -6.98
N ILE A 118 -28.56 13.00 -6.39
CA ILE A 118 -27.71 12.00 -7.05
C ILE A 118 -28.40 11.45 -8.30
N LEU A 119 -29.69 11.12 -8.21
CA LEU A 119 -30.48 10.66 -9.36
C LEU A 119 -30.49 11.69 -10.48
N ARG A 120 -30.79 12.96 -10.18
CA ARG A 120 -30.80 14.06 -11.16
C ARG A 120 -29.44 14.28 -11.79
N ASN A 121 -28.37 14.31 -10.99
CA ASN A 121 -26.99 14.49 -11.49
C ASN A 121 -26.57 13.36 -12.44
N ASN A 122 -27.13 12.17 -12.28
CA ASN A 122 -26.89 11.01 -13.13
C ASN A 122 -27.90 10.85 -14.29
N GLY A 123 -28.78 11.84 -14.51
CA GLY A 123 -29.73 11.86 -15.63
C GLY A 123 -31.07 11.16 -15.33
N TYR A 124 -31.34 10.71 -14.13
CA TYR A 124 -32.58 10.04 -13.75
C TYR A 124 -33.62 11.06 -13.25
N PHE A 125 -34.04 12.00 -14.11
CA PHE A 125 -34.86 13.16 -13.74
C PHE A 125 -36.28 12.79 -13.29
N THR A 126 -36.85 11.70 -13.79
CA THR A 126 -38.19 11.23 -13.46
C THR A 126 -38.21 10.24 -12.30
N SER A 127 -37.02 9.81 -11.84
CA SER A 127 -36.86 8.91 -10.71
C SER A 127 -37.00 9.67 -9.39
N SER A 128 -37.46 8.96 -8.35
CA SER A 128 -37.67 9.56 -7.04
C SER A 128 -37.34 8.58 -5.92
N ALA A 129 -37.04 9.13 -4.75
CA ALA A 129 -36.78 8.36 -3.54
C ALA A 129 -37.77 8.73 -2.45
N SER A 130 -38.09 7.76 -1.61
CA SER A 130 -38.93 7.93 -0.43
C SER A 130 -38.33 7.18 0.77
N TYR A 131 -38.78 7.48 1.98
CA TYR A 131 -38.38 6.75 3.16
C TYR A 131 -39.58 6.37 4.05
N GLN A 132 -39.42 5.31 4.84
CA GLN A 132 -40.39 4.92 5.86
C GLN A 132 -39.67 4.59 7.17
N LEU A 133 -40.29 5.01 8.28
CA LEU A 133 -39.84 4.69 9.62
C LEU A 133 -40.50 3.39 10.12
N HIS A 134 -39.69 2.49 10.64
CA HIS A 134 -40.13 1.21 11.18
C HIS A 134 -39.82 1.15 12.67
N PRO A 135 -40.78 1.48 13.54
CA PRO A 135 -40.63 1.33 14.98
C PRO A 135 -40.35 -0.12 15.37
N ALA A 136 -39.49 -0.34 16.35
CA ALA A 136 -39.23 -1.63 16.95
C ALA A 136 -40.27 -1.94 18.04
N LYS A 137 -40.19 -3.12 18.68
CA LYS A 137 -41.05 -3.44 19.88
C LYS A 137 -40.96 -2.35 20.97
N ASN A 138 -39.80 -1.71 21.12
CA ASN A 138 -39.61 -0.52 21.91
C ASN A 138 -39.83 0.72 21.04
N PRO A 139 -40.85 1.57 21.27
CA PRO A 139 -41.15 2.73 20.42
C PRO A 139 -40.04 3.78 20.40
N LYS A 140 -39.15 3.80 21.42
CA LYS A 140 -37.95 4.64 21.41
C LYS A 140 -36.83 4.15 20.48
N LYS A 141 -37.08 3.13 19.62
CA LYS A 141 -36.12 2.60 18.63
C LYS A 141 -36.80 2.46 17.29
N ALA A 142 -36.11 2.89 16.22
CA ALA A 142 -36.61 2.69 14.86
C ALA A 142 -35.49 2.38 13.86
N LYS A 143 -35.87 1.69 12.79
CA LYS A 143 -35.10 1.53 11.56
C LYS A 143 -35.69 2.41 10.47
N ILE A 144 -34.89 2.72 9.44
CA ILE A 144 -35.34 3.46 8.26
C ILE A 144 -35.27 2.51 7.06
N SER A 145 -36.28 2.51 6.21
CA SER A 145 -36.17 1.95 4.86
C SER A 145 -36.17 3.08 3.83
N TYR A 146 -35.49 2.84 2.72
CA TYR A 146 -35.49 3.71 1.57
C TYR A 146 -35.97 2.91 0.36
N ASP A 147 -36.94 3.46 -0.34
CA ASP A 147 -37.49 2.91 -1.57
C ASP A 147 -37.23 3.91 -2.70
N ILE A 148 -36.63 3.46 -3.79
CA ILE A 148 -36.18 4.28 -4.91
C ILE A 148 -36.81 3.73 -6.20
N ASP A 149 -37.65 4.56 -6.80
CA ASP A 149 -38.27 4.26 -8.10
C ASP A 149 -37.34 4.75 -9.21
N ILE A 150 -36.78 3.82 -9.98
CA ILE A 150 -35.83 4.08 -11.05
C ILE A 150 -36.53 4.01 -12.40
N HIS A 151 -36.56 5.14 -13.09
CA HIS A 151 -37.01 5.25 -14.47
C HIS A 151 -35.81 5.39 -15.41
N PRO A 152 -35.98 5.20 -16.74
CA PRO A 152 -34.88 5.33 -17.69
C PRO A 152 -34.16 6.67 -17.58
N PRO A 153 -32.82 6.68 -17.63
CA PRO A 153 -32.05 7.92 -17.60
C PRO A 153 -32.20 8.68 -18.91
N TYR A 154 -32.13 9.99 -18.82
CA TYR A 154 -32.08 10.85 -20.01
C TYR A 154 -30.74 10.69 -20.72
N THR A 155 -30.82 10.72 -22.05
CA THR A 155 -29.66 10.62 -22.94
C THR A 155 -29.41 11.94 -23.64
N ILE A 156 -28.18 12.18 -24.06
CA ILE A 156 -27.80 13.37 -24.83
C ILE A 156 -28.31 13.19 -26.26
N GLY A 157 -29.04 14.16 -26.72
CA GLY A 157 -29.54 14.26 -28.08
C GLY A 157 -28.58 15.01 -29.01
N ASN A 158 -29.09 16.03 -29.70
CA ASN A 158 -28.25 16.88 -30.53
C ASN A 158 -27.35 17.78 -29.67
N VAL A 159 -26.09 17.92 -30.07
CA VAL A 159 -25.13 18.83 -29.42
C VAL A 159 -24.74 19.91 -30.42
N GLU A 160 -25.14 21.13 -30.16
CA GLU A 160 -24.69 22.30 -30.92
C GLU A 160 -23.38 22.81 -30.31
N TYR A 161 -22.40 23.09 -31.17
CA TYR A 161 -21.09 23.60 -30.78
C TYR A 161 -21.00 25.10 -30.99
N MET A 162 -20.00 25.76 -30.38
CA MET A 162 -19.89 27.23 -30.34
C MET A 162 -19.81 27.87 -31.71
N GLY A 163 -19.17 27.22 -32.69
CA GLY A 163 -19.07 27.73 -34.08
C GLY A 163 -18.27 29.01 -34.19
N SER A 164 -17.45 29.36 -33.22
CA SER A 164 -16.68 30.61 -33.15
C SER A 164 -15.52 30.61 -34.15
N LYS A 165 -15.16 31.82 -34.63
CA LYS A 165 -13.95 32.04 -35.44
C LYS A 165 -12.68 32.18 -34.58
N GLU A 166 -12.78 32.32 -33.26
CA GLU A 166 -11.64 32.44 -32.35
C GLU A 166 -10.89 31.11 -32.23
N ALA A 167 -9.58 31.13 -32.42
CA ALA A 167 -8.76 29.92 -32.45
C ALA A 167 -8.86 29.05 -31.18
N VAL A 168 -8.98 29.66 -30.00
CA VAL A 168 -9.14 28.93 -28.74
C VAL A 168 -10.48 28.19 -28.67
N LEU A 169 -11.58 28.85 -29.14
CA LEU A 169 -12.91 28.25 -29.14
C LEU A 169 -13.06 27.15 -30.20
N GLN A 170 -12.36 27.28 -31.34
CA GLN A 170 -12.25 26.19 -32.32
C GLN A 170 -11.56 24.96 -31.75
N LEU A 171 -10.53 25.14 -30.90
CA LEU A 171 -9.89 24.02 -30.18
C LEU A 171 -10.87 23.39 -29.19
N VAL A 172 -11.67 24.18 -28.46
CA VAL A 172 -12.72 23.66 -27.56
C VAL A 172 -13.71 22.83 -28.36
N ASP A 173 -14.27 23.35 -29.45
CA ASP A 173 -15.22 22.64 -30.30
C ASP A 173 -14.64 21.35 -30.87
N SER A 174 -13.40 21.37 -31.34
CA SER A 174 -12.75 20.19 -31.93
C SER A 174 -12.61 19.02 -30.95
N LEU A 175 -12.36 19.34 -29.68
CA LEU A 175 -12.27 18.34 -28.61
C LEU A 175 -13.64 17.88 -28.11
N ALA A 176 -14.57 18.82 -27.98
CA ALA A 176 -15.93 18.52 -27.58
C ALA A 176 -16.59 17.51 -28.54
N ARG A 177 -16.34 17.69 -29.87
CA ARG A 177 -16.90 16.82 -30.93
C ARG A 177 -16.43 15.36 -30.83
N VAL A 178 -15.22 15.10 -30.35
CA VAL A 178 -14.67 13.74 -30.23
C VAL A 178 -14.85 13.16 -28.83
N ASN A 179 -15.37 13.93 -27.89
CA ASN A 179 -15.53 13.47 -26.52
C ASN A 179 -16.71 12.50 -26.38
N ARG A 180 -16.46 11.32 -25.83
CA ARG A 180 -17.47 10.25 -25.70
C ARG A 180 -18.69 10.64 -24.86
N TYR A 181 -18.53 11.52 -23.89
CA TYR A 181 -19.62 11.96 -23.01
C TYR A 181 -20.53 13.02 -23.63
N LEU A 182 -20.14 13.61 -24.76
CA LEU A 182 -20.92 14.57 -25.54
C LEU A 182 -21.48 13.96 -26.84
N GLN A 183 -21.42 12.64 -27.00
CA GLN A 183 -21.99 11.96 -28.17
C GLN A 183 -23.49 11.73 -27.99
N THR A 184 -24.24 11.84 -29.09
CA THR A 184 -25.68 11.49 -29.13
C THR A 184 -25.90 10.08 -28.64
N GLY A 185 -26.88 9.87 -27.75
CA GLY A 185 -27.18 8.60 -27.12
C GLY A 185 -26.39 8.32 -25.85
N SER A 186 -25.37 9.10 -25.52
CA SER A 186 -24.66 9.00 -24.25
C SER A 186 -25.58 9.36 -23.08
N ARG A 187 -25.46 8.69 -21.94
CA ARG A 187 -26.21 9.03 -20.75
C ARG A 187 -25.79 10.42 -20.23
N TYR A 188 -26.77 11.24 -19.89
CA TYR A 188 -26.50 12.50 -19.19
C TYR A 188 -25.91 12.21 -17.80
N CYS A 189 -24.77 12.85 -17.48
CA CYS A 189 -24.15 12.80 -16.17
C CYS A 189 -23.41 14.14 -15.93
N LEU A 190 -23.82 14.85 -14.89
CA LEU A 190 -23.30 16.17 -14.59
C LEU A 190 -21.79 16.13 -14.28
N ASP A 191 -21.34 15.14 -13.51
CA ASP A 191 -19.92 14.98 -13.16
C ASP A 191 -19.06 14.70 -14.39
N SER A 192 -19.59 13.89 -15.34
CA SER A 192 -18.91 13.65 -16.61
C SER A 192 -18.79 14.93 -17.43
N LEU A 193 -19.83 15.77 -17.47
CA LEU A 193 -19.79 17.05 -18.17
C LEU A 193 -18.81 18.04 -17.51
N ALA A 194 -18.75 18.04 -16.18
CA ALA A 194 -17.75 18.83 -15.44
C ALA A 194 -16.32 18.37 -15.73
N ALA A 195 -16.10 17.05 -15.75
CA ALA A 195 -14.81 16.47 -16.11
C ALA A 195 -14.39 16.83 -17.54
N VAL A 196 -15.33 16.79 -18.49
CA VAL A 196 -15.07 17.21 -19.88
C VAL A 196 -14.59 18.65 -19.96
N ARG A 197 -15.20 19.59 -19.21
CA ARG A 197 -14.73 20.98 -19.16
C ARG A 197 -13.29 21.09 -18.68
N ILE A 198 -12.94 20.35 -17.63
CA ILE A 198 -11.58 20.31 -17.07
C ILE A 198 -10.59 19.74 -18.09
N ASP A 199 -10.93 18.63 -18.74
CA ASP A 199 -10.08 17.98 -19.73
C ASP A 199 -9.82 18.88 -20.95
N ILE A 200 -10.87 19.51 -21.46
CA ILE A 200 -10.76 20.48 -22.56
C ILE A 200 -9.90 21.67 -22.13
N THR A 201 -10.12 22.22 -20.96
CA THR A 201 -9.33 23.34 -20.43
C THR A 201 -7.85 22.98 -20.31
N ASN A 202 -7.54 21.83 -19.74
CA ASN A 202 -6.15 21.36 -19.61
C ASN A 202 -5.49 21.17 -20.98
N PHE A 203 -6.23 20.66 -21.97
CA PHE A 203 -5.73 20.51 -23.32
C PHE A 203 -5.45 21.88 -23.98
N VAL A 204 -6.36 22.84 -23.83
CA VAL A 204 -6.23 24.19 -24.36
C VAL A 204 -5.05 24.91 -23.68
N ARG A 205 -4.93 24.84 -22.37
CA ARG A 205 -3.79 25.39 -21.59
C ARG A 205 -2.45 24.77 -22.00
N ASN A 206 -2.43 23.50 -22.36
CA ASN A 206 -1.23 22.84 -22.90
C ASN A 206 -0.88 23.26 -24.35
N ARG A 207 -1.71 24.07 -24.99
CA ARG A 207 -1.47 24.69 -26.30
C ARG A 207 -1.17 26.19 -26.22
N GLY A 208 -0.93 26.69 -25.02
CA GLY A 208 -0.46 28.05 -24.78
C GLY A 208 -1.51 29.01 -24.24
N TYR A 209 -2.76 28.62 -24.14
CA TYR A 209 -3.81 29.51 -23.62
C TYR A 209 -3.84 29.46 -22.08
N TYR A 210 -2.84 30.04 -21.46
CA TYR A 210 -2.57 29.94 -20.01
C TYR A 210 -3.75 30.38 -19.15
N PHE A 211 -4.38 31.51 -19.48
CA PHE A 211 -5.46 32.08 -18.69
C PHE A 211 -6.85 31.48 -18.97
N PHE A 212 -6.93 30.48 -19.86
CA PHE A 212 -8.20 29.82 -20.13
C PHE A 212 -8.65 28.98 -18.93
N ARG A 213 -9.95 29.11 -18.56
CA ARG A 213 -10.53 28.47 -17.36
C ARG A 213 -11.75 27.60 -17.73
N PRO A 214 -12.08 26.57 -16.91
CA PRO A 214 -13.23 25.70 -17.16
C PRO A 214 -14.57 26.47 -17.22
N GLU A 215 -14.70 27.55 -16.44
CA GLU A 215 -15.91 28.37 -16.34
C GLU A 215 -16.25 29.08 -17.65
N TYR A 216 -15.30 29.21 -18.57
CA TYR A 216 -15.52 29.80 -19.89
C TYR A 216 -16.25 28.86 -20.85
N ILE A 217 -16.43 27.60 -20.51
CA ILE A 217 -17.25 26.64 -21.25
C ILE A 217 -18.54 26.43 -20.47
N GLN A 218 -19.67 26.82 -21.05
CA GLN A 218 -20.99 26.64 -20.46
C GLN A 218 -21.82 25.69 -21.30
N TYR A 219 -22.72 24.97 -20.63
CA TYR A 219 -23.70 24.10 -21.26
C TYR A 219 -25.09 24.67 -21.04
N LEU A 220 -25.84 24.88 -22.12
CA LEU A 220 -27.29 25.03 -22.06
C LEU A 220 -27.92 23.68 -22.41
N ALA A 221 -28.85 23.23 -21.58
CA ALA A 221 -29.52 21.94 -21.73
C ALA A 221 -31.04 22.17 -21.88
N ASP A 222 -31.61 21.61 -22.92
CA ASP A 222 -33.06 21.59 -23.16
C ASP A 222 -33.57 20.15 -23.07
N SER A 223 -34.48 19.92 -22.14
CA SER A 223 -35.13 18.62 -21.90
C SER A 223 -36.62 18.62 -22.20
N VAL A 224 -37.12 19.69 -22.79
CA VAL A 224 -38.56 19.90 -23.00
C VAL A 224 -39.01 19.38 -24.35
N GLN A 225 -38.15 19.46 -25.38
CA GLN A 225 -38.53 19.15 -26.76
C GLN A 225 -38.85 17.64 -26.94
N ASP A 226 -37.97 16.77 -26.43
CA ASP A 226 -38.12 15.33 -26.58
C ASP A 226 -38.08 14.64 -25.21
N LYS A 227 -39.09 13.79 -24.93
CA LYS A 227 -39.17 13.08 -23.66
C LYS A 227 -38.04 12.07 -23.53
N GLY A 228 -37.24 12.20 -22.48
CA GLY A 228 -36.10 11.31 -22.21
C GLY A 228 -34.79 11.68 -22.93
N VAL A 229 -34.76 12.80 -23.65
CA VAL A 229 -33.58 13.30 -24.38
C VAL A 229 -33.27 14.72 -23.94
N ILE A 230 -31.99 15.04 -23.85
CA ILE A 230 -31.49 16.39 -23.56
C ILE A 230 -30.69 16.88 -24.75
N HIS A 231 -31.21 17.93 -25.38
CA HIS A 231 -30.46 18.67 -26.40
C HIS A 231 -29.54 19.65 -25.70
N MET A 232 -28.27 19.69 -26.12
CA MET A 232 -27.26 20.53 -25.50
C MET A 232 -26.68 21.52 -26.45
N ARG A 233 -26.37 22.72 -25.94
CA ARG A 233 -25.60 23.73 -26.66
C ARG A 233 -24.39 24.12 -25.83
N LEU A 234 -23.20 24.00 -26.41
CA LEU A 234 -21.99 24.58 -25.86
C LEU A 234 -21.96 26.07 -26.23
N ILE A 235 -21.83 26.91 -25.23
CA ILE A 235 -21.68 28.34 -25.42
C ILE A 235 -20.44 28.85 -24.68
N PRO A 236 -19.74 29.85 -25.24
CA PRO A 236 -18.72 30.57 -24.49
C PRO A 236 -19.38 31.40 -23.39
N SER A 237 -18.73 31.56 -22.24
CA SER A 237 -19.14 32.57 -21.27
C SER A 237 -19.04 33.96 -21.90
N GLY A 238 -20.03 34.83 -21.60
CA GLY A 238 -20.02 36.21 -22.11
C GLY A 238 -18.81 37.04 -21.71
N ASP A 239 -18.14 36.68 -20.64
CA ASP A 239 -17.05 37.43 -19.98
C ASP A 239 -15.68 36.79 -20.16
N ILE A 240 -15.37 36.16 -21.30
CA ILE A 240 -14.01 35.64 -21.54
C ILE A 240 -13.05 36.82 -21.79
N PRO A 241 -12.09 37.08 -20.89
CA PRO A 241 -11.17 38.20 -21.05
C PRO A 241 -10.20 37.93 -22.22
N ASN A 242 -9.75 39.03 -22.83
CA ASN A 242 -8.90 38.97 -24.04
C ASN A 242 -7.59 38.17 -23.80
N ASN A 243 -6.99 38.28 -22.62
CA ASN A 243 -5.80 37.51 -22.27
C ASN A 243 -6.04 35.98 -22.27
N ALA A 244 -7.26 35.50 -22.02
CA ALA A 244 -7.60 34.08 -22.11
C ALA A 244 -7.75 33.58 -23.57
N LYS A 245 -7.86 34.46 -24.52
CA LYS A 245 -7.99 34.17 -25.96
C LYS A 245 -6.66 34.21 -26.70
N ILE A 246 -5.61 34.74 -26.07
CA ILE A 246 -4.26 34.87 -26.62
C ILE A 246 -3.44 33.62 -26.29
N ARG A 247 -2.69 33.17 -27.26
CA ARG A 247 -1.69 32.07 -27.05
C ARG A 247 -0.40 32.67 -26.51
N TYR A 248 0.22 31.98 -25.53
CA TYR A 248 1.42 32.45 -24.85
C TYR A 248 2.64 31.58 -25.17
N ARG A 249 3.80 32.23 -25.24
CA ARG A 249 5.13 31.61 -25.30
C ARG A 249 5.92 31.90 -24.06
N VAL A 250 6.83 31.02 -23.72
CA VAL A 250 7.80 31.23 -22.62
C VAL A 250 8.84 32.25 -23.11
N ASN A 251 8.94 33.37 -22.42
CA ASN A 251 9.94 34.40 -22.69
C ASN A 251 11.24 34.07 -21.94
N GLU A 252 11.27 34.29 -20.65
CA GLU A 252 12.43 34.02 -19.81
C GLU A 252 12.12 32.99 -18.73
N ILE A 253 13.18 32.28 -18.30
CA ILE A 253 13.09 31.33 -17.19
C ILE A 253 14.21 31.69 -16.22
N THR A 254 13.84 32.08 -15.00
CA THR A 254 14.78 32.35 -13.92
C THR A 254 14.56 31.31 -12.83
N ALA A 255 15.64 30.69 -12.36
CA ALA A 255 15.62 29.76 -11.25
C ALA A 255 16.48 30.29 -10.10
N SER A 256 15.84 30.60 -8.99
CA SER A 256 16.50 31.15 -7.79
C SER A 256 16.59 30.06 -6.75
N VAL A 257 17.81 29.80 -6.27
CA VAL A 257 18.06 28.89 -5.14
C VAL A 257 18.27 29.74 -3.91
N LEU A 258 17.30 29.64 -3.00
CA LEU A 258 17.26 30.38 -1.75
C LEU A 258 17.81 29.53 -0.61
N ASN A 259 18.57 30.15 0.28
CA ASN A 259 19.08 29.55 1.49
C ASN A 259 18.81 30.48 2.67
N ASP A 260 18.34 29.95 3.80
CA ASP A 260 18.06 30.74 5.00
C ASP A 260 19.32 31.39 5.58
N ASP A 261 20.49 30.77 5.36
CA ASP A 261 21.80 31.23 5.83
C ASP A 261 22.55 32.06 4.78
N ALA A 262 21.85 32.54 3.74
CA ALA A 262 22.47 33.27 2.64
C ALA A 262 23.10 34.59 3.07
N VAL A 263 24.36 34.79 2.68
CA VAL A 263 25.12 36.00 2.95
C VAL A 263 25.82 36.48 1.67
N GLY A 264 25.62 37.74 1.29
CA GLY A 264 26.30 38.34 0.15
C GLY A 264 25.44 38.48 -1.11
N GLU A 265 26.10 38.88 -2.21
CA GLU A 265 25.46 39.01 -3.51
C GLU A 265 25.26 37.64 -4.17
N PRO A 266 24.15 37.44 -4.92
CA PRO A 266 23.88 36.17 -5.58
C PRO A 266 24.84 35.91 -6.73
N ASP A 267 25.32 34.68 -6.83
CA ASP A 267 26.00 34.18 -8.03
C ASP A 267 24.99 33.87 -9.12
N THR A 268 25.24 34.41 -10.34
CA THR A 268 24.33 34.27 -11.47
C THR A 268 25.03 33.53 -12.61
N VAL A 269 24.45 32.37 -13.00
CA VAL A 269 24.95 31.54 -14.08
C VAL A 269 23.93 31.48 -15.22
N GLU A 270 24.30 32.00 -16.38
CA GLU A 270 23.48 31.84 -17.58
C GLU A 270 23.66 30.47 -18.19
N THR A 271 22.55 29.79 -18.41
CA THR A 271 22.50 28.52 -19.15
C THR A 271 21.68 28.68 -20.41
N ARG A 272 21.76 27.72 -21.33
CA ARG A 272 21.04 27.78 -22.61
C ARG A 272 19.51 28.00 -22.46
N ASN A 273 18.89 27.59 -21.35
CA ASN A 273 17.44 27.55 -21.17
C ASN A 273 16.95 28.38 -19.98
N CYS A 274 17.78 28.72 -19.05
CA CYS A 274 17.39 29.50 -17.87
C CYS A 274 18.58 30.24 -17.28
N THR A 275 18.30 31.32 -16.55
CA THR A 275 19.23 32.03 -15.70
C THR A 275 19.13 31.44 -14.30
N LEU A 276 20.21 30.90 -13.77
CA LEU A 276 20.30 30.32 -12.44
C LEU A 276 20.89 31.37 -11.47
N ILE A 277 20.17 31.69 -10.42
CA ILE A 277 20.59 32.62 -9.36
C ILE A 277 20.76 31.82 -8.08
N ARG A 278 21.95 31.89 -7.46
CA ARG A 278 22.27 31.15 -6.25
C ARG A 278 22.72 32.14 -5.16
N TYR A 279 22.16 31.93 -3.99
CA TYR A 279 22.55 32.69 -2.78
C TYR A 279 23.48 31.82 -1.92
N GLU A 280 24.75 32.15 -1.87
CA GLU A 280 25.77 31.38 -1.15
C GLU A 280 25.46 31.28 0.38
N PRO A 281 25.82 30.18 1.07
CA PRO A 281 26.56 29.03 0.55
C PRO A 281 25.63 27.96 -0.06
N VAL A 282 25.81 27.68 -1.34
CA VAL A 282 25.01 26.65 -2.06
C VAL A 282 25.93 25.72 -2.85
N TYR A 283 25.93 24.45 -2.51
CA TYR A 283 26.66 23.44 -3.27
C TYR A 283 25.73 22.63 -4.17
N ILE A 284 25.37 23.18 -5.32
CA ILE A 284 24.61 22.49 -6.38
C ILE A 284 25.33 22.72 -7.71
N LYS A 285 25.55 21.63 -8.46
CA LYS A 285 26.16 21.70 -9.79
C LYS A 285 25.27 22.44 -10.78
N ASP A 286 25.84 23.29 -11.62
CA ASP A 286 25.14 24.20 -12.53
C ASP A 286 24.14 23.51 -13.46
N HIS A 287 24.40 22.27 -13.86
CA HIS A 287 23.56 21.52 -14.80
C HIS A 287 22.33 20.87 -14.14
N VAL A 288 22.26 20.79 -12.81
CA VAL A 288 21.24 20.01 -12.09
C VAL A 288 19.86 20.64 -12.25
N ILE A 289 19.68 21.87 -11.84
CA ILE A 289 18.40 22.58 -11.90
C ILE A 289 17.96 22.76 -13.36
N PRO A 290 18.80 23.24 -14.32
CA PRO A 290 18.42 23.33 -15.72
C PRO A 290 17.97 21.99 -16.33
N SER A 291 18.57 20.87 -15.90
CA SER A 291 18.19 19.54 -16.35
C SER A 291 16.78 19.12 -15.89
N CYS A 292 16.27 19.68 -14.82
CA CYS A 292 14.91 19.44 -14.30
C CYS A 292 13.86 20.31 -15.00
N ILE A 293 14.23 21.43 -15.61
CA ILE A 293 13.31 22.36 -16.25
C ILE A 293 12.80 21.80 -17.58
N ARG A 294 11.49 21.61 -17.71
CA ARG A 294 10.82 21.04 -18.88
C ARG A 294 10.28 22.09 -19.83
N ALA A 295 10.05 23.30 -19.34
CA ALA A 295 9.75 24.45 -20.17
C ALA A 295 10.98 24.88 -20.98
N ARG A 296 10.78 25.48 -22.15
CA ARG A 296 11.86 25.96 -23.00
C ARG A 296 11.59 27.39 -23.48
N LYS A 297 12.59 28.23 -23.36
CA LYS A 297 12.58 29.64 -23.83
C LYS A 297 12.18 29.67 -25.34
N GLY A 298 11.29 30.59 -25.71
CA GLY A 298 10.78 30.77 -27.06
C GLY A 298 9.70 29.77 -27.53
N ARG A 299 9.41 28.73 -26.77
CA ARG A 299 8.40 27.72 -27.12
C ARG A 299 7.02 28.06 -26.54
N VAL A 300 5.97 27.52 -27.19
CA VAL A 300 4.61 27.63 -26.70
C VAL A 300 4.51 27.09 -25.28
N PHE A 301 3.89 27.87 -24.39
CA PHE A 301 3.69 27.51 -23.00
C PHE A 301 2.83 26.22 -22.85
N ARG A 302 3.16 25.41 -21.88
CA ARG A 302 2.42 24.18 -21.56
C ARG A 302 2.35 23.99 -20.05
N VAL A 303 1.15 23.92 -19.49
CA VAL A 303 0.95 23.69 -18.04
C VAL A 303 1.65 22.41 -17.59
N ASN A 304 1.53 21.31 -18.34
CA ASN A 304 2.20 20.06 -18.03
C ASN A 304 3.74 20.19 -17.94
N SER A 305 4.36 21.20 -18.55
CA SER A 305 5.80 21.42 -18.41
C SER A 305 6.16 22.03 -17.06
N ILE A 306 5.26 22.82 -16.48
CA ILE A 306 5.40 23.38 -15.14
C ILE A 306 5.28 22.27 -14.10
N ASP A 307 4.20 21.51 -14.14
CA ASP A 307 3.96 20.38 -13.21
C ASP A 307 5.14 19.39 -13.22
N ARG A 308 5.65 19.08 -14.42
CA ARG A 308 6.81 18.19 -14.56
C ARG A 308 8.11 18.82 -14.08
N THR A 309 8.28 20.13 -14.20
CA THR A 309 9.44 20.83 -13.67
C THR A 309 9.40 20.81 -12.15
N GLN A 310 8.27 21.18 -11.56
CA GLN A 310 8.08 21.14 -10.11
C GLN A 310 8.30 19.73 -9.55
N ALA A 311 7.68 18.71 -10.15
CA ALA A 311 7.89 17.32 -9.74
C ALA A 311 9.36 16.86 -9.90
N ALA A 312 10.07 17.33 -10.94
CA ALA A 312 11.47 16.96 -11.13
C ALA A 312 12.41 17.63 -10.11
N LEU A 313 12.17 18.90 -9.76
CA LEU A 313 12.93 19.61 -8.75
C LEU A 313 12.65 19.08 -7.34
N SER A 314 11.38 18.89 -6.96
CA SER A 314 11.01 18.32 -5.66
C SER A 314 11.57 16.91 -5.46
N ARG A 315 11.74 16.16 -6.53
CA ARG A 315 12.31 14.81 -6.51
C ARG A 315 13.79 14.76 -6.11
N LEU A 316 14.53 15.86 -6.31
CA LEU A 316 15.93 15.91 -5.88
C LEU A 316 16.06 15.74 -4.36
N GLY A 317 14.98 16.04 -3.58
CA GLY A 317 14.96 15.88 -2.12
C GLY A 317 15.84 16.85 -1.36
N ILE A 318 16.39 17.86 -2.05
CA ILE A 318 17.27 18.89 -1.48
C ILE A 318 16.54 20.20 -1.20
N PHE A 319 15.31 20.32 -1.67
CA PHE A 319 14.49 21.53 -1.49
C PHE A 319 13.34 21.24 -0.52
N SER A 320 13.14 22.12 0.44
CA SER A 320 11.97 22.12 1.32
C SER A 320 10.72 22.60 0.59
N THR A 321 10.88 23.57 -0.32
CA THR A 321 9.79 24.13 -1.12
C THR A 321 10.29 24.43 -2.54
N VAL A 322 9.43 24.16 -3.52
CA VAL A 322 9.62 24.56 -4.91
C VAL A 322 8.34 25.28 -5.35
N ASP A 323 8.46 26.58 -5.62
CA ASP A 323 7.38 27.41 -6.14
C ASP A 323 7.69 27.88 -7.57
N ILE A 324 6.71 27.83 -8.45
CA ILE A 324 6.85 28.28 -9.84
C ILE A 324 5.78 29.31 -10.14
N GLN A 325 6.22 30.55 -10.30
CA GLN A 325 5.37 31.66 -10.65
C GLN A 325 5.43 31.92 -12.15
N VAL A 326 4.27 32.19 -12.72
CA VAL A 326 4.11 32.47 -14.14
C VAL A 326 3.61 33.92 -14.29
N ASN A 327 4.46 34.79 -14.77
CA ASN A 327 4.21 36.21 -14.85
C ASN A 327 4.00 36.65 -16.31
N PRO A 328 2.88 37.27 -16.65
CA PRO A 328 2.68 37.83 -17.99
C PRO A 328 3.59 39.04 -18.20
N VAL A 329 4.11 39.13 -19.41
CA VAL A 329 4.89 40.30 -19.87
C VAL A 329 4.01 41.16 -20.77
N ASP A 330 4.06 42.48 -20.58
CA ASP A 330 3.24 43.44 -21.34
C ASP A 330 3.73 43.65 -22.82
N SER A 331 4.23 42.57 -23.41
CA SER A 331 4.68 42.58 -24.81
C SER A 331 4.13 41.36 -25.54
N VAL A 332 3.96 41.52 -26.85
CA VAL A 332 3.51 40.44 -27.75
C VAL A 332 4.56 40.17 -28.82
N THR A 333 4.62 38.96 -29.28
CA THR A 333 5.47 38.60 -30.42
C THR A 333 4.96 39.22 -31.73
N PRO A 334 5.77 39.32 -32.80
CA PRO A 334 5.28 39.73 -34.12
C PRO A 334 4.12 38.88 -34.65
N GLU A 335 3.96 37.66 -34.16
CA GLU A 335 2.89 36.72 -34.51
C GLU A 335 1.62 36.93 -33.66
N GLY A 336 1.61 37.90 -32.73
CA GLY A 336 0.51 38.18 -31.82
C GLY A 336 0.40 37.24 -30.61
N ASP A 337 1.41 36.37 -30.34
CA ASP A 337 1.47 35.57 -29.14
C ASP A 337 1.91 36.45 -27.95
N GLY A 338 1.28 36.29 -26.79
CA GLY A 338 1.71 36.90 -25.53
C GLY A 338 2.96 36.19 -24.97
N LEU A 339 3.63 36.84 -24.04
CA LEU A 339 4.84 36.33 -23.42
C LEU A 339 4.63 36.08 -21.92
N LEU A 340 5.25 35.00 -21.43
CA LEU A 340 5.24 34.62 -20.01
C LEU A 340 6.66 34.39 -19.51
N ASP A 341 7.02 35.04 -18.41
CA ASP A 341 8.22 34.77 -17.65
C ASP A 341 7.95 33.71 -16.59
N LEU A 342 8.86 32.78 -16.44
CA LEU A 342 8.80 31.74 -15.42
C LEU A 342 9.84 32.03 -14.34
N ALA A 343 9.38 32.31 -13.13
CA ALA A 343 10.23 32.46 -11.95
C ALA A 343 10.08 31.20 -11.07
N ILE A 344 11.17 30.46 -10.93
CA ILE A 344 11.25 29.24 -10.16
C ILE A 344 12.02 29.52 -8.88
N TYR A 345 11.37 29.38 -7.73
CA TYR A 345 11.97 29.57 -6.43
C TYR A 345 12.17 28.22 -5.75
N CYS A 346 13.41 27.88 -5.44
CA CYS A 346 13.80 26.63 -4.79
C CYS A 346 14.40 26.95 -3.43
N GLN A 347 13.68 26.72 -2.34
CA GLN A 347 14.18 26.88 -0.99
C GLN A 347 14.95 25.63 -0.57
N LEU A 348 16.23 25.75 -0.22
CA LEU A 348 17.04 24.65 0.26
C LEU A 348 16.50 24.10 1.59
N ASP A 349 16.56 22.81 1.74
CA ASP A 349 16.37 22.12 3.00
C ASP A 349 17.72 21.92 3.70
N LYS A 350 17.68 21.62 4.99
CA LYS A 350 18.88 21.28 5.77
C LYS A 350 19.56 20.07 5.15
N PRO A 351 20.87 20.13 4.88
CA PRO A 351 21.58 19.07 4.18
C PRO A 351 21.74 17.80 5.03
N TRP A 352 21.84 17.93 6.34
CA TRP A 352 22.00 16.84 7.28
C TRP A 352 20.68 16.44 7.94
N GLU A 353 20.44 15.14 8.03
CA GLU A 353 19.34 14.53 8.75
C GLU A 353 19.91 13.43 9.64
N VAL A 354 19.55 13.46 10.91
CA VAL A 354 19.91 12.41 11.88
C VAL A 354 18.63 11.75 12.33
N THR A 355 18.60 10.43 12.25
CA THR A 355 17.47 9.59 12.69
C THR A 355 17.89 8.80 13.93
N PHE A 356 16.99 8.72 14.89
CA PHE A 356 17.12 7.85 16.04
C PHE A 356 15.84 7.04 16.17
N GLU A 357 15.96 5.73 16.07
CA GLU A 357 14.82 4.82 16.16
C GLU A 357 15.05 3.81 17.28
N MET A 358 14.03 3.60 18.11
CA MET A 358 13.96 2.51 19.06
C MET A 358 12.82 1.59 18.67
N HIS A 359 13.09 0.31 18.57
CA HIS A 359 12.08 -0.68 18.27
C HIS A 359 12.13 -1.85 19.25
N GLY A 360 11.05 -2.60 19.31
CA GLY A 360 10.97 -3.85 20.04
C GLY A 360 10.63 -4.96 19.08
N THR A 361 11.39 -6.03 19.11
CA THR A 361 11.12 -7.25 18.34
C THR A 361 10.40 -8.27 19.20
N SER A 362 9.40 -8.93 18.64
CA SER A 362 8.75 -10.09 19.25
C SER A 362 8.54 -11.14 18.17
N LYS A 363 9.22 -12.25 18.28
CA LYS A 363 9.19 -13.33 17.29
C LYS A 363 8.30 -14.47 17.78
N SER A 364 7.64 -15.16 16.88
CA SER A 364 6.75 -16.29 17.19
C SER A 364 7.48 -17.51 17.78
N ASN A 365 8.80 -17.52 17.74
CA ASN A 365 9.66 -18.51 18.40
C ASN A 365 10.06 -18.08 19.83
N SER A 366 9.27 -17.21 20.46
CA SER A 366 9.44 -16.72 21.82
C SER A 366 10.69 -15.86 22.08
N PHE A 367 11.33 -15.35 21.05
CA PHE A 367 12.34 -14.30 21.20
C PHE A 367 11.68 -12.93 21.27
N ILE A 368 12.10 -12.13 22.23
CA ILE A 368 11.71 -10.75 22.41
C ILE A 368 12.93 -9.90 22.73
N GLY A 369 12.98 -8.67 22.28
CA GLY A 369 14.07 -7.80 22.63
C GLY A 369 13.96 -6.38 22.09
N PRO A 370 14.73 -5.44 22.64
CA PRO A 370 14.86 -4.10 22.12
C PRO A 370 15.88 -4.03 20.98
N GLY A 371 15.65 -3.12 20.06
CA GLY A 371 16.63 -2.69 19.06
C GLY A 371 16.75 -1.18 19.03
N VAL A 372 17.90 -0.69 18.62
CA VAL A 372 18.22 0.73 18.46
C VAL A 372 18.91 0.91 17.12
N GLU A 373 18.47 1.91 16.37
CA GLU A 373 19.08 2.34 15.11
C GLU A 373 19.41 3.84 15.18
N VAL A 374 20.61 4.18 14.78
CA VAL A 374 21.08 5.56 14.64
C VAL A 374 21.54 5.76 13.22
N GLY A 375 20.87 6.65 12.51
CA GLY A 375 21.18 6.99 11.13
C GLY A 375 21.64 8.43 10.98
N ALA A 376 22.55 8.66 10.05
CA ALA A 376 22.93 9.98 9.59
C ALA A 376 22.89 10.03 8.07
N SER A 377 22.26 11.04 7.49
CA SER A 377 22.22 11.20 6.05
C SER A 377 22.51 12.62 5.62
N HIS A 378 23.17 12.72 4.46
CA HIS A 378 23.42 13.99 3.75
C HIS A 378 22.66 13.99 2.43
N LYS A 379 21.72 14.93 2.25
CA LYS A 379 20.76 14.97 1.12
C LYS A 379 21.40 15.36 -0.22
N ASN A 380 22.61 15.89 -0.23
CA ASN A 380 23.30 16.40 -1.43
C ASN A 380 24.81 16.16 -1.36
N ALA A 381 25.22 14.91 -1.25
CA ALA A 381 26.60 14.54 -0.98
C ALA A 381 27.58 14.99 -2.07
N PHE A 382 27.16 15.00 -3.34
CA PHE A 382 28.04 15.34 -4.47
C PHE A 382 27.52 16.52 -5.32
N GLY A 383 26.51 17.25 -4.85
CA GLY A 383 26.00 18.45 -5.51
C GLY A 383 24.97 18.21 -6.62
N ALA A 384 24.45 17.01 -6.77
CA ALA A 384 23.42 16.70 -7.76
C ALA A 384 22.19 15.97 -7.17
N GLY A 385 21.93 16.16 -5.89
CA GLY A 385 20.82 15.55 -5.15
C GLY A 385 21.07 14.10 -4.76
N GLU A 386 22.32 13.68 -4.69
CA GLU A 386 22.68 12.35 -4.21
C GLU A 386 22.55 12.29 -2.69
N LYS A 387 21.70 11.39 -2.17
CA LYS A 387 21.57 11.14 -0.74
C LYS A 387 22.56 10.05 -0.33
N PHE A 388 23.46 10.39 0.57
CA PHE A 388 24.33 9.44 1.25
C PHE A 388 23.84 9.23 2.67
N SER A 389 23.61 8.00 3.09
CA SER A 389 23.23 7.64 4.46
C SER A 389 24.11 6.54 5.02
N VAL A 390 24.31 6.61 6.32
CA VAL A 390 24.93 5.56 7.12
C VAL A 390 24.02 5.29 8.32
N ASP A 391 23.62 4.03 8.44
CA ASP A 391 22.76 3.54 9.51
C ASP A 391 23.55 2.52 10.33
N ILE A 392 23.54 2.66 11.65
CA ILE A 392 24.15 1.73 12.60
C ILE A 392 23.04 1.23 13.50
N TYR A 393 22.89 -0.09 13.60
CA TYR A 393 21.87 -0.70 14.41
C TYR A 393 22.41 -1.80 15.32
N GLY A 394 21.69 -2.01 16.40
CA GLY A 394 21.97 -3.08 17.33
C GLY A 394 20.70 -3.64 17.93
N ASP A 395 20.55 -4.96 17.88
CA ASP A 395 19.43 -5.70 18.41
C ASP A 395 19.91 -6.66 19.49
N TYR A 396 19.14 -6.74 20.56
CA TYR A 396 19.35 -7.71 21.63
C TYR A 396 18.05 -8.47 21.87
N GLU A 397 18.10 -9.78 21.81
CA GLU A 397 16.94 -10.64 21.95
C GLU A 397 17.19 -11.72 22.99
N TRP A 398 16.17 -12.01 23.82
CA TRP A 398 16.18 -13.14 24.75
C TRP A 398 14.94 -14.00 24.56
N GLN A 399 15.05 -15.26 24.91
CA GLN A 399 13.92 -16.19 24.80
C GLN A 399 13.06 -16.15 26.06
N THR A 400 11.75 -15.90 25.92
CA THR A 400 10.80 -15.71 27.03
C THR A 400 10.12 -16.99 27.49
N SER A 401 10.04 -18.02 26.66
CA SER A 401 9.50 -19.34 27.04
C SER A 401 10.34 -20.45 26.42
N GLY A 402 11.12 -21.08 27.24
CA GLY A 402 11.73 -22.38 26.93
C GLY A 402 10.76 -23.48 27.36
N GLY A 403 10.43 -24.42 26.47
CA GLY A 403 9.93 -25.72 26.89
C GLY A 403 10.90 -26.34 27.92
N GLU A 404 10.74 -27.56 28.36
CA GLU A 404 11.41 -28.34 29.41
C GLU A 404 12.90 -28.03 29.79
N TYR A 405 13.57 -27.12 29.07
CA TYR A 405 14.95 -26.69 29.29
C TYR A 405 15.03 -25.34 30.00
N LYS A 406 14.77 -25.34 31.28
CA LYS A 406 15.16 -24.24 32.18
C LYS A 406 16.69 -24.29 32.34
N GLY A 407 17.39 -23.32 31.78
CA GLY A 407 18.79 -23.09 32.15
C GLY A 407 19.80 -22.77 31.06
N SER A 408 19.41 -22.35 29.87
CA SER A 408 20.38 -21.75 28.96
C SER A 408 19.93 -20.32 28.63
N ASP A 409 20.79 -19.36 28.92
CA ASP A 409 20.67 -17.97 28.50
C ASP A 409 20.79 -17.95 26.97
N LEU A 410 19.65 -18.12 26.29
CA LEU A 410 19.56 -18.07 24.83
C LEU A 410 19.38 -16.62 24.37
N ASP A 411 20.36 -15.82 24.76
CA ASP A 411 20.41 -14.44 24.30
C ASP A 411 20.99 -14.39 22.88
N SER A 412 20.58 -13.46 22.10
CA SER A 412 21.13 -13.18 20.76
C SER A 412 21.39 -11.70 20.66
N TYR A 413 22.51 -11.31 20.13
CA TYR A 413 22.73 -9.93 19.74
C TYR A 413 23.21 -9.83 18.31
N GLU A 414 22.73 -8.79 17.63
CA GLU A 414 23.07 -8.45 16.27
C GLU A 414 23.56 -7.00 16.23
N PHE A 415 24.65 -6.78 15.53
CA PHE A 415 25.23 -5.48 15.28
C PHE A 415 25.40 -5.33 13.79
N GLY A 416 24.92 -4.19 13.23
CA GLY A 416 25.07 -3.93 11.82
C GLY A 416 25.39 -2.47 11.51
N ILE A 417 26.01 -2.30 10.37
CA ILE A 417 26.22 -1.01 9.71
C ILE A 417 25.81 -1.11 8.27
N GLU A 418 25.03 -0.14 7.79
CA GLU A 418 24.62 -0.06 6.39
C GLU A 418 24.95 1.34 5.84
N GLY A 419 25.63 1.38 4.71
CA GLY A 419 25.86 2.60 3.92
C GLY A 419 25.05 2.55 2.63
N LYS A 420 24.30 3.63 2.33
CA LYS A 420 23.49 3.77 1.12
C LYS A 420 23.85 5.04 0.37
N LEU A 421 23.86 4.94 -0.95
CA LEU A 421 24.03 6.07 -1.84
C LEU A 421 22.92 6.05 -2.90
N ASP A 422 21.98 6.97 -2.78
CA ASP A 422 20.81 7.09 -3.63
C ASP A 422 21.02 8.22 -4.65
N PHE A 423 20.90 7.91 -5.92
CA PHE A 423 20.92 8.88 -7.01
C PHE A 423 19.48 9.12 -7.51
N PRO A 424 18.98 10.38 -7.56
CA PRO A 424 17.63 10.68 -8.05
C PRO A 424 17.54 10.61 -9.59
N ARG A 425 18.30 9.73 -10.20
CA ARG A 425 18.37 9.46 -11.64
C ARG A 425 18.80 8.04 -11.89
N LEU A 426 18.46 7.53 -13.08
CA LEU A 426 18.94 6.22 -13.52
C LEU A 426 20.38 6.35 -14.05
N ILE A 427 21.31 5.64 -13.43
CA ILE A 427 22.69 5.49 -13.92
C ILE A 427 22.79 4.09 -14.53
N ALA A 428 22.31 3.96 -15.77
CA ALA A 428 22.20 2.70 -16.49
C ALA A 428 22.56 2.91 -17.98
N PRO A 429 22.79 1.85 -18.75
CA PRO A 429 22.94 1.95 -20.20
C PRO A 429 21.71 2.60 -20.85
N LYS A 430 21.92 3.45 -21.86
CA LYS A 430 20.87 4.28 -22.48
C LYS A 430 19.68 3.48 -23.01
N PHE A 431 19.86 2.24 -23.43
CA PHE A 431 18.80 1.38 -23.94
C PHE A 431 17.80 0.94 -22.83
N LEU A 432 18.19 1.03 -21.55
CA LEU A 432 17.32 0.75 -20.40
C LEU A 432 16.59 2.00 -19.88
N TYR A 433 16.79 3.19 -20.50
CA TYR A 433 16.12 4.40 -20.02
C TYR A 433 14.62 4.34 -20.28
N PRO A 434 13.82 4.20 -19.21
CA PRO A 434 12.37 4.25 -19.33
C PRO A 434 11.90 5.69 -19.60
N SER A 435 10.59 5.86 -19.68
CA SER A 435 9.97 7.17 -19.83
C SER A 435 10.45 8.15 -18.75
N ARG A 436 10.89 9.35 -19.16
CA ARG A 436 11.25 10.45 -18.24
C ARG A 436 10.06 11.05 -17.46
N ARG A 437 8.89 10.45 -17.61
CA ARG A 437 7.66 10.95 -16.98
C ARG A 437 7.58 10.65 -15.50
N TYR A 438 8.17 9.52 -15.07
CA TYR A 438 8.10 9.01 -13.70
C TYR A 438 9.46 9.04 -13.02
N THR A 439 9.46 8.77 -11.71
CA THR A 439 10.65 8.70 -10.86
C THR A 439 11.54 7.53 -11.24
N ASN A 440 12.83 7.78 -11.30
CA ASN A 440 13.84 6.74 -11.52
C ASN A 440 14.97 6.95 -10.52
N TRP A 441 15.42 5.87 -9.92
CA TRP A 441 16.46 5.89 -8.89
C TRP A 441 17.56 4.89 -9.22
N THR A 442 18.77 5.21 -8.82
CA THR A 442 19.85 4.24 -8.70
C THR A 442 20.29 4.22 -7.25
N ARG A 443 20.30 3.06 -6.64
CA ARG A 443 20.75 2.85 -5.26
C ARG A 443 21.95 1.95 -5.23
N LEU A 444 22.99 2.38 -4.53
CA LEU A 444 24.12 1.56 -4.15
C LEU A 444 24.03 1.34 -2.65
N SER A 445 24.18 0.12 -2.18
CA SER A 445 24.21 -0.20 -0.75
C SER A 445 25.35 -1.15 -0.42
N MET A 446 25.86 -1.00 0.80
CA MET A 446 26.84 -1.90 1.40
C MET A 446 26.48 -2.07 2.87
N SER A 447 26.41 -3.32 3.34
CA SER A 447 26.16 -3.66 4.73
C SER A 447 27.19 -4.61 5.29
N ALA A 448 27.37 -4.56 6.60
CA ALA A 448 28.14 -5.52 7.36
C ALA A 448 27.42 -5.78 8.68
N ASP A 449 27.11 -7.06 8.92
CA ASP A 449 26.31 -7.49 10.06
C ASP A 449 27.08 -8.57 10.82
N LEU A 450 27.04 -8.51 12.13
CA LEU A 450 27.60 -9.49 13.04
C LEU A 450 26.50 -10.00 13.97
N MET A 451 26.14 -11.27 13.81
CA MET A 451 25.20 -11.96 14.67
C MET A 451 25.94 -12.91 15.60
N ASN A 452 25.67 -12.82 16.88
CA ASN A 452 26.19 -13.76 17.89
C ASN A 452 25.04 -14.37 18.70
N ARG A 453 24.99 -15.68 18.70
CA ARG A 453 24.13 -16.46 19.61
C ARG A 453 25.05 -17.27 20.55
N PRO A 454 25.28 -16.78 21.77
CA PRO A 454 26.10 -17.46 22.73
C PRO A 454 25.65 -18.92 22.94
N GLY A 455 26.58 -19.86 22.99
CA GLY A 455 26.28 -21.29 23.07
C GLY A 455 25.88 -21.97 21.75
N PHE A 456 25.81 -21.21 20.63
CA PHE A 456 25.49 -21.76 19.30
C PHE A 456 26.53 -21.39 18.26
N PHE A 457 26.47 -20.15 17.75
CA PHE A 457 27.34 -19.69 16.68
C PHE A 457 27.58 -18.20 16.70
N LYS A 458 28.64 -17.80 16.03
CA LYS A 458 28.93 -16.41 15.65
C LYS A 458 29.10 -16.34 14.13
N MET A 459 28.37 -15.44 13.50
CA MET A 459 28.33 -15.30 12.04
C MET A 459 28.49 -13.85 11.64
N ALA A 460 29.29 -13.61 10.60
CA ALA A 460 29.36 -12.31 9.92
C ALA A 460 28.70 -12.39 8.54
N GLN A 461 28.05 -11.32 8.16
CA GLN A 461 27.49 -11.15 6.82
C GLN A 461 27.99 -9.86 6.23
N ILE A 462 28.37 -9.89 4.97
CA ILE A 462 28.68 -8.71 4.16
C ILE A 462 27.73 -8.69 2.97
N GLY A 463 27.06 -7.57 2.77
CA GLY A 463 26.15 -7.34 1.67
C GLY A 463 26.62 -6.18 0.78
N MET A 464 26.48 -6.33 -0.54
CA MET A 464 26.64 -5.23 -1.51
C MET A 464 25.55 -5.33 -2.55
N ALA A 465 24.94 -4.20 -2.93
CA ALA A 465 23.96 -4.19 -4.01
C ALA A 465 24.02 -2.91 -4.83
N ALA A 466 23.70 -3.04 -6.12
CA ALA A 466 23.43 -1.93 -7.02
C ALA A 466 22.07 -2.17 -7.66
N SER A 467 21.14 -1.26 -7.45
CA SER A 467 19.76 -1.41 -7.88
C SER A 467 19.30 -0.24 -8.73
N TRP A 468 18.50 -0.52 -9.75
CA TRP A 468 17.80 0.45 -10.57
C TRP A 468 16.30 0.31 -10.36
N GLU A 469 15.69 1.41 -9.96
CA GLU A 469 14.23 1.48 -9.76
C GLU A 469 13.63 2.49 -10.74
N TRP A 470 12.56 2.09 -11.43
CA TRP A 470 11.83 2.97 -12.33
C TRP A 470 10.34 2.66 -12.35
N HIS A 471 9.55 3.65 -12.71
CA HIS A 471 8.12 3.50 -12.85
C HIS A 471 7.73 3.47 -14.34
N GLY A 472 7.10 2.40 -14.77
CA GLY A 472 6.54 2.28 -16.12
C GLY A 472 5.25 3.08 -16.29
N SER A 473 4.46 3.17 -15.21
CA SER A 473 3.23 3.95 -15.11
C SER A 473 3.07 4.49 -13.68
N ARG A 474 1.99 5.24 -13.42
CA ARG A 474 1.63 5.66 -12.05
C ARG A 474 1.26 4.48 -11.13
N TYR A 475 1.02 3.32 -11.71
CA TYR A 475 0.58 2.10 -11.01
C TYR A 475 1.61 0.98 -11.02
N SER A 476 2.70 1.13 -11.76
CA SER A 476 3.68 0.06 -11.90
C SER A 476 5.09 0.55 -11.61
N SER A 477 5.80 -0.18 -10.77
CA SER A 477 7.22 0.01 -10.48
C SER A 477 8.00 -1.25 -10.85
N HIS A 478 9.23 -1.02 -11.26
CA HIS A 478 10.20 -2.05 -11.64
C HIS A 478 11.47 -1.81 -10.85
N MET A 479 12.04 -2.85 -10.30
CA MET A 479 13.35 -2.80 -9.67
C MET A 479 14.23 -3.90 -10.26
N LEU A 480 15.34 -3.52 -10.84
CA LEU A 480 16.37 -4.43 -11.32
C LEU A 480 17.63 -4.22 -10.49
N THR A 481 18.09 -5.29 -9.86
CA THR A 481 19.36 -5.32 -9.14
C THR A 481 20.35 -6.17 -9.96
N PRO A 482 21.10 -5.57 -10.89
CA PRO A 482 22.02 -6.30 -11.76
C PRO A 482 23.21 -6.86 -11.00
N PHE A 483 23.44 -6.39 -9.78
CA PHE A 483 24.51 -6.88 -8.93
C PHE A 483 24.05 -6.84 -7.47
N LYS A 484 23.96 -8.00 -6.86
CA LYS A 484 23.76 -8.19 -5.42
C LYS A 484 24.66 -9.30 -4.94
N LEU A 485 25.47 -8.98 -3.97
CA LEU A 485 26.39 -9.91 -3.37
C LEU A 485 26.05 -10.08 -1.91
N THR A 486 25.93 -11.31 -1.46
CA THR A 486 25.81 -11.64 -0.04
C THR A 486 26.87 -12.70 0.29
N TYR A 487 27.70 -12.37 1.25
CA TYR A 487 28.71 -13.28 1.79
C TYR A 487 28.41 -13.53 3.27
N ASN A 488 28.13 -14.78 3.60
CA ASN A 488 27.93 -15.22 4.97
C ASN A 488 29.12 -16.06 5.39
N LYS A 489 29.70 -15.75 6.54
CA LYS A 489 30.79 -16.49 7.11
C LYS A 489 30.51 -16.86 8.58
N VAL A 490 30.56 -18.13 8.87
CA VAL A 490 30.50 -18.63 10.24
C VAL A 490 31.89 -18.51 10.88
N ILE A 491 32.01 -17.67 11.90
CA ILE A 491 33.29 -17.35 12.57
C ILE A 491 33.61 -18.42 13.60
N SER A 492 32.61 -18.83 14.37
CA SER A 492 32.75 -19.88 15.37
C SER A 492 31.46 -20.63 15.62
N ARG A 493 31.56 -21.88 16.00
CA ARG A 493 30.45 -22.77 16.38
C ARG A 493 30.79 -23.46 17.70
N SER A 494 29.77 -23.82 18.49
CA SER A 494 29.96 -24.65 19.69
C SER A 494 29.98 -26.13 19.32
N ALA A 495 30.63 -26.97 20.11
CA ALA A 495 30.67 -28.41 19.91
C ALA A 495 29.26 -29.05 19.99
N GLU A 496 28.40 -28.50 20.84
CA GLU A 496 27.00 -28.94 20.94
C GLU A 496 26.21 -28.62 19.66
N PHE A 497 26.46 -27.46 19.06
CA PHE A 497 25.84 -27.05 17.82
C PHE A 497 26.34 -27.87 16.62
N ASP A 498 27.66 -28.20 16.59
CA ASP A 498 28.22 -29.12 15.60
C ASP A 498 27.60 -30.51 15.67
N SER A 499 27.34 -31.01 16.88
CA SER A 499 26.66 -32.31 17.09
C SER A 499 25.20 -32.25 16.59
N ALA A 500 24.51 -31.14 16.81
CA ALA A 500 23.15 -30.91 16.30
C ALA A 500 23.13 -30.85 14.78
N MET A 501 24.12 -30.24 14.13
CA MET A 501 24.22 -30.17 12.67
C MET A 501 24.45 -31.55 12.03
N ILE A 502 25.24 -32.42 12.70
CA ILE A 502 25.42 -33.81 12.25
C ILE A 502 24.10 -34.58 12.31
N ALA A 503 23.31 -34.33 13.34
CA ALA A 503 22.00 -34.97 13.52
C ALA A 503 20.93 -34.38 12.60
N ASN A 504 21.11 -33.13 12.12
CA ASN A 504 20.15 -32.42 11.26
C ASN A 504 20.87 -31.77 10.07
N PRO A 505 20.94 -32.44 8.92
CA PRO A 505 21.61 -31.92 7.72
C PRO A 505 21.07 -30.59 7.21
N ALA A 506 19.77 -30.27 7.42
CA ALA A 506 19.20 -28.99 7.04
C ALA A 506 19.79 -27.82 7.86
N LEU A 507 20.13 -28.10 9.14
CA LEU A 507 20.80 -27.14 10.01
C LEU A 507 22.23 -26.90 9.51
N ASP A 508 22.97 -27.96 9.14
CA ASP A 508 24.33 -27.86 8.59
C ASP A 508 24.35 -26.96 7.32
N GLN A 509 23.39 -27.12 6.43
CA GLN A 509 23.27 -26.27 5.24
C GLN A 509 22.99 -24.80 5.56
N SER A 510 22.26 -24.56 6.65
CA SER A 510 21.89 -23.19 7.07
C SER A 510 23.11 -22.38 7.50
N PHE A 511 24.15 -23.04 7.95
CA PHE A 511 25.33 -22.43 8.58
C PHE A 511 26.65 -22.75 7.84
N LYS A 512 26.56 -23.04 6.56
CA LYS A 512 27.74 -23.09 5.67
C LYS A 512 28.17 -21.69 5.27
N ASP A 513 29.47 -21.52 5.07
CA ASP A 513 29.99 -20.33 4.39
C ASP A 513 29.44 -20.30 2.98
N VAL A 514 28.81 -19.21 2.63
CA VAL A 514 28.07 -19.08 1.36
C VAL A 514 28.35 -17.74 0.71
N PHE A 515 28.68 -17.80 -0.56
CA PHE A 515 28.82 -16.65 -1.44
C PHE A 515 27.68 -16.64 -2.47
N ILE A 516 26.81 -15.64 -2.41
CA ILE A 516 25.63 -15.55 -3.26
C ILE A 516 25.71 -14.32 -4.17
N PRO A 517 26.30 -14.44 -5.37
CA PRO A 517 26.26 -13.39 -6.37
C PRO A 517 24.96 -13.50 -7.16
N LYS A 518 24.08 -12.52 -7.01
CA LYS A 518 22.69 -12.59 -7.49
C LYS A 518 22.34 -11.43 -8.43
N ILE A 519 21.54 -11.71 -9.43
CA ILE A 519 20.77 -10.75 -10.20
C ILE A 519 19.32 -10.94 -9.85
N GLU A 520 18.61 -9.88 -9.53
CA GLU A 520 17.18 -9.97 -9.23
C GLU A 520 16.39 -8.86 -9.92
N TYR A 521 15.18 -9.21 -10.35
CA TYR A 521 14.22 -8.29 -10.91
C TYR A 521 12.89 -8.45 -10.21
N SER A 522 12.28 -7.33 -9.82
CA SER A 522 10.93 -7.32 -9.27
C SER A 522 10.04 -6.32 -10.00
N TYR A 523 8.79 -6.71 -10.12
CA TYR A 523 7.71 -5.91 -10.69
C TYR A 523 6.60 -5.78 -9.66
N THR A 524 6.14 -4.56 -9.43
CA THR A 524 4.99 -4.28 -8.57
C THR A 524 3.95 -3.48 -9.35
N PHE A 525 2.72 -3.95 -9.32
CA PHE A 525 1.55 -3.24 -9.81
C PHE A 525 0.61 -2.98 -8.64
N ASP A 526 0.25 -1.72 -8.43
CA ASP A 526 -0.54 -1.25 -7.30
C ASP A 526 -1.61 -0.28 -7.80
N ARG A 527 -2.90 -0.64 -7.65
CA ARG A 527 -3.98 0.15 -8.23
C ARG A 527 -5.32 -0.06 -7.52
N ASP A 528 -6.05 1.05 -7.34
CA ASP A 528 -7.49 1.02 -7.12
C ASP A 528 -8.19 0.70 -8.44
N VAL A 529 -8.72 -0.53 -8.59
CA VAL A 529 -9.44 -0.97 -9.79
C VAL A 529 -10.85 -0.38 -9.81
N THR A 530 -11.46 -0.31 -8.64
CA THR A 530 -12.72 0.39 -8.38
C THR A 530 -12.57 1.23 -7.11
N PRO A 531 -13.48 2.15 -6.78
CA PRO A 531 -13.44 2.87 -5.50
C PRO A 531 -13.46 1.96 -4.26
N ARG A 532 -13.83 0.71 -4.43
CA ARG A 532 -13.90 -0.29 -3.35
C ARG A 532 -12.82 -1.35 -3.41
N ASP A 533 -12.24 -1.59 -4.57
CA ASP A 533 -11.31 -2.69 -4.81
C ASP A 533 -9.91 -2.15 -5.07
N HIS A 534 -8.95 -2.60 -4.27
CA HIS A 534 -7.54 -2.35 -4.45
C HIS A 534 -6.80 -3.64 -4.74
N ILE A 535 -5.90 -3.65 -5.71
CA ILE A 535 -5.09 -4.81 -6.09
C ILE A 535 -3.62 -4.42 -6.08
N THR A 536 -2.83 -5.19 -5.34
CA THR A 536 -1.38 -5.17 -5.41
C THR A 536 -0.90 -6.51 -5.96
N PHE A 537 -0.20 -6.48 -7.08
CA PHE A 537 0.47 -7.65 -7.66
C PHE A 537 1.98 -7.43 -7.61
N THR A 538 2.71 -8.38 -7.04
CA THR A 538 4.18 -8.36 -7.00
C THR A 538 4.71 -9.66 -7.60
N ALA A 539 5.65 -9.55 -8.54
CA ALA A 539 6.35 -10.71 -9.10
C ALA A 539 7.86 -10.45 -9.05
N GLY A 540 8.63 -11.48 -8.75
CA GLY A 540 10.08 -11.40 -8.68
C GLY A 540 10.73 -12.63 -9.28
N VAL A 541 11.85 -12.39 -9.98
CA VAL A 541 12.74 -13.45 -10.45
C VAL A 541 14.17 -13.12 -10.02
N ALA A 542 14.91 -14.12 -9.63
CA ALA A 542 16.30 -13.98 -9.26
C ALA A 542 17.12 -15.15 -9.85
N GLU A 543 18.34 -14.84 -10.22
CA GLU A 543 19.33 -15.79 -10.69
C GLU A 543 20.62 -15.55 -9.89
N ALA A 544 21.29 -16.62 -9.48
CA ALA A 544 22.55 -16.53 -8.80
C ALA A 544 23.62 -17.39 -9.46
N GLY A 545 24.83 -16.85 -9.56
CA GLY A 545 26.05 -17.56 -9.92
C GLY A 545 26.32 -17.78 -11.41
N ASN A 546 25.38 -17.56 -12.33
CA ASN A 546 25.58 -17.87 -13.75
C ASN A 546 26.67 -17.02 -14.39
N ILE A 547 26.74 -15.72 -14.09
CA ILE A 547 27.76 -14.83 -14.63
C ILE A 547 29.15 -15.31 -14.17
N PHE A 548 29.29 -15.58 -12.87
CA PHE A 548 30.57 -16.05 -12.33
C PHE A 548 30.94 -17.44 -12.85
N SER A 549 29.95 -18.33 -13.00
CA SER A 549 30.16 -19.64 -13.62
C SER A 549 30.59 -19.52 -15.07
N GLY A 550 30.03 -18.58 -15.84
CA GLY A 550 30.43 -18.29 -17.21
C GLY A 550 31.86 -17.75 -17.31
N ILE A 551 32.22 -16.77 -16.46
CA ILE A 551 33.57 -16.22 -16.39
C ILE A 551 34.57 -17.32 -16.01
N TRP A 552 34.27 -18.15 -15.03
CA TRP A 552 35.11 -19.28 -14.59
C TRP A 552 35.38 -20.26 -15.75
N SER A 553 34.33 -20.57 -16.51
CA SER A 553 34.47 -21.48 -17.67
C SER A 553 35.30 -20.88 -18.80
N LEU A 554 35.25 -19.57 -18.99
CA LEU A 554 36.09 -18.84 -19.95
C LEU A 554 37.57 -18.79 -19.52
N CYS A 555 37.86 -18.76 -18.23
CA CYS A 555 39.22 -18.79 -17.67
C CYS A 555 39.88 -20.19 -17.71
N GLY A 556 39.20 -21.22 -18.23
CA GLY A 556 39.79 -22.52 -18.58
C GLY A 556 39.90 -23.54 -17.44
N SER A 557 39.33 -23.29 -16.27
CA SER A 557 39.30 -24.27 -15.17
C SER A 557 38.13 -25.23 -15.35
N LYS A 558 38.37 -26.48 -15.66
CA LYS A 558 37.33 -27.48 -15.99
C LYS A 558 36.98 -28.45 -14.88
N ASN A 559 37.77 -28.55 -13.81
CA ASN A 559 37.58 -29.55 -12.76
C ASN A 559 37.57 -28.94 -11.37
N GLY A 560 36.54 -29.28 -10.56
CA GLY A 560 36.42 -28.93 -9.16
C GLY A 560 35.26 -27.96 -8.87
N SER A 561 34.90 -27.73 -7.61
CA SER A 561 33.97 -26.72 -7.17
C SER A 561 34.48 -25.33 -7.59
N LYS A 562 33.58 -24.49 -8.10
CA LYS A 562 33.93 -23.13 -8.49
C LYS A 562 33.88 -22.24 -7.27
N GLU A 563 35.02 -21.67 -6.90
CA GLU A 563 35.17 -20.93 -5.64
C GLU A 563 35.54 -19.47 -5.91
N LEU A 564 35.00 -18.58 -5.10
CA LEU A 564 35.39 -17.19 -5.03
C LEU A 564 35.96 -16.89 -3.64
N PHE A 565 37.19 -16.38 -3.58
CA PHE A 565 37.91 -16.17 -2.31
C PHE A 565 37.97 -17.40 -1.40
N GLY A 566 38.08 -18.60 -1.97
CA GLY A 566 38.14 -19.86 -1.24
C GLY A 566 36.80 -20.37 -0.66
N THR A 567 35.69 -19.77 -1.13
CA THR A 567 34.32 -20.20 -0.74
C THR A 567 33.52 -20.52 -2.02
N PRO A 568 32.83 -21.68 -2.08
CA PRO A 568 31.96 -22.02 -3.19
C PRO A 568 30.85 -20.97 -3.34
N PHE A 569 30.59 -20.54 -4.57
CA PHE A 569 29.43 -19.66 -4.82
C PHE A 569 28.18 -20.46 -5.19
N SER A 570 27.05 -19.97 -4.72
CA SER A 570 25.76 -20.59 -4.97
C SER A 570 25.27 -20.32 -6.40
N GLN A 571 24.67 -21.37 -7.00
CA GLN A 571 24.09 -21.30 -8.33
C GLN A 571 22.64 -21.80 -8.29
N PHE A 572 21.67 -20.90 -8.45
CA PHE A 572 20.23 -21.21 -8.41
C PHE A 572 19.41 -20.20 -9.18
N VAL A 573 18.16 -20.56 -9.46
CA VAL A 573 17.11 -19.67 -9.96
C VAL A 573 15.95 -19.66 -8.97
N LYS A 574 15.32 -18.48 -8.81
CA LYS A 574 14.16 -18.29 -7.91
C LYS A 574 13.14 -17.42 -8.61
N ALA A 575 11.88 -17.82 -8.54
CA ALA A 575 10.75 -17.03 -9.01
C ALA A 575 9.64 -17.02 -7.96
N GLN A 576 8.97 -15.86 -7.82
CA GLN A 576 7.86 -15.73 -6.88
C GLN A 576 6.84 -14.74 -7.41
N ALA A 577 5.57 -14.94 -7.04
CA ALA A 577 4.49 -14.04 -7.35
C ALA A 577 3.50 -13.98 -6.20
N GLN A 578 2.97 -12.77 -5.96
CA GLN A 578 1.97 -12.51 -4.94
C GLN A 578 0.89 -11.60 -5.49
N VAL A 579 -0.36 -11.92 -5.18
CA VAL A 579 -1.51 -11.04 -5.40
C VAL A 579 -2.15 -10.75 -4.05
N VAL A 580 -2.34 -9.50 -3.74
CA VAL A 580 -3.16 -9.04 -2.62
C VAL A 580 -4.35 -8.28 -3.18
N TRP A 581 -5.55 -8.69 -2.83
CA TRP A 581 -6.77 -8.00 -3.17
C TRP A 581 -7.51 -7.60 -1.91
N THR A 582 -7.82 -6.31 -1.80
CA THR A 582 -8.62 -5.77 -0.71
C THR A 582 -9.89 -5.14 -1.25
N ARG A 583 -11.00 -5.43 -0.58
CA ARG A 583 -12.31 -4.88 -0.90
C ARG A 583 -12.97 -4.25 0.30
N ASN A 584 -13.32 -2.98 0.17
CA ASN A 584 -14.09 -2.26 1.17
C ASN A 584 -15.55 -2.73 1.16
N LEU A 585 -16.03 -3.24 2.28
CA LEU A 585 -17.37 -3.77 2.48
C LEU A 585 -18.14 -2.84 3.44
N GLY A 586 -18.88 -1.90 2.88
CA GLY A 586 -19.68 -0.97 3.69
C GLY A 586 -18.87 0.06 4.45
N ILE A 587 -19.20 0.32 5.73
CA ILE A 587 -18.71 1.49 6.47
C ILE A 587 -17.24 1.38 6.85
N GLU A 588 -16.78 0.24 7.30
CA GLU A 588 -15.38 0.00 7.73
C GLU A 588 -14.99 -1.48 7.64
N GLY A 589 -15.85 -2.31 7.04
CA GLY A 589 -15.51 -3.69 6.78
C GLY A 589 -14.52 -3.77 5.61
N VAL A 590 -13.50 -4.60 5.75
CA VAL A 590 -12.51 -4.86 4.70
C VAL A 590 -12.32 -6.36 4.56
N LEU A 591 -12.51 -6.86 3.36
CA LEU A 591 -12.07 -8.21 2.99
C LEU A 591 -10.70 -8.08 2.34
N ALA A 592 -9.69 -8.69 2.92
CA ALA A 592 -8.35 -8.78 2.37
C ALA A 592 -8.03 -10.23 2.04
N THR A 593 -7.49 -10.47 0.86
CA THR A 593 -7.05 -11.80 0.44
C THR A 593 -5.66 -11.73 -0.14
N ARG A 594 -4.87 -12.77 0.06
CA ARG A 594 -3.53 -12.91 -0.49
C ARG A 594 -3.35 -14.31 -1.05
N VAL A 595 -2.71 -14.41 -2.21
CA VAL A 595 -2.19 -15.66 -2.75
C VAL A 595 -0.71 -15.44 -3.08
N PHE A 596 0.12 -16.34 -2.61
CA PHE A 596 1.56 -16.35 -2.87
C PHE A 596 1.98 -17.70 -3.44
N VAL A 597 2.82 -17.65 -4.47
CA VAL A 597 3.47 -18.83 -5.06
C VAL A 597 4.94 -18.49 -5.26
N GLY A 598 5.82 -19.41 -4.88
CA GLY A 598 7.26 -19.26 -5.09
C GLY A 598 7.93 -20.60 -5.40
N ALA A 599 8.93 -20.56 -6.25
CA ALA A 599 9.77 -21.71 -6.59
C ALA A 599 11.25 -21.31 -6.68
N ALA A 600 12.13 -22.17 -6.22
CA ALA A 600 13.59 -22.01 -6.31
C ALA A 600 14.21 -23.35 -6.67
N HIS A 601 15.23 -23.35 -7.53
CA HIS A 601 15.91 -24.55 -7.99
C HIS A 601 17.41 -24.30 -8.08
N ALA A 602 18.19 -25.16 -7.41
CA ALA A 602 19.66 -25.15 -7.46
C ALA A 602 20.15 -26.01 -8.63
N TYR A 603 21.27 -25.62 -9.20
CA TYR A 603 21.92 -26.34 -10.29
C TYR A 603 23.41 -25.98 -10.38
N GLY A 604 24.14 -26.73 -11.19
CA GLY A 604 25.55 -26.40 -11.54
C GLY A 604 26.51 -26.53 -10.37
N ASN A 605 26.92 -25.40 -9.77
CA ASN A 605 27.88 -25.38 -8.66
C ASN A 605 27.23 -25.61 -7.28
N SER A 606 25.91 -25.76 -7.23
CA SER A 606 25.16 -25.96 -5.98
C SER A 606 24.18 -27.12 -6.10
N ASP A 607 24.21 -28.00 -5.15
CA ASP A 607 23.25 -29.11 -5.04
C ASP A 607 21.92 -28.62 -4.43
N GLU A 608 21.96 -27.53 -3.64
CA GLU A 608 20.81 -27.00 -2.95
C GLU A 608 20.76 -25.48 -2.97
N VAL A 609 19.54 -24.95 -2.82
CA VAL A 609 19.30 -23.51 -2.64
C VAL A 609 19.74 -23.10 -1.23
N PRO A 610 20.54 -22.03 -1.08
CA PRO A 610 20.92 -21.53 0.25
C PRO A 610 19.72 -21.33 1.16
N TYR A 611 19.86 -21.72 2.42
CA TYR A 611 18.79 -21.66 3.43
C TYR A 611 18.06 -20.33 3.49
N ARG A 612 18.76 -19.20 3.45
CA ARG A 612 18.17 -17.86 3.49
C ARG A 612 17.33 -17.53 2.25
N GLU A 613 17.53 -18.24 1.15
CA GLU A 613 16.78 -18.07 -0.10
C GLU A 613 15.61 -19.07 -0.22
N GLN A 614 15.56 -20.08 0.65
CA GLN A 614 14.44 -21.02 0.70
C GLN A 614 13.18 -20.37 1.30
N PHE A 615 12.03 -20.96 1.01
CA PHE A 615 10.75 -20.52 1.54
C PHE A 615 10.39 -21.20 2.85
N TYR A 616 9.53 -20.57 3.63
CA TYR A 616 8.93 -21.14 4.84
C TYR A 616 7.49 -20.67 5.00
N VAL A 617 6.71 -21.35 5.85
CA VAL A 617 5.33 -20.98 6.22
C VAL A 617 5.16 -21.02 7.74
N GLY A 618 4.02 -20.47 8.21
CA GLY A 618 3.69 -20.32 9.62
C GLY A 618 4.03 -18.94 10.19
N GLY A 619 3.47 -18.64 11.34
CA GLY A 619 3.66 -17.38 12.06
C GLY A 619 2.65 -16.32 11.73
N SER A 620 2.82 -15.15 12.36
CA SER A 620 1.83 -14.06 12.39
C SER A 620 1.45 -13.48 11.02
N ASN A 621 2.30 -13.61 10.01
CA ASN A 621 2.09 -13.05 8.66
C ASN A 621 1.91 -14.14 7.58
N SER A 622 1.67 -15.38 8.00
CA SER A 622 1.55 -16.53 7.12
C SER A 622 0.37 -17.41 7.57
N VAL A 623 0.54 -18.71 7.77
CA VAL A 623 -0.50 -19.60 8.30
C VAL A 623 -0.53 -19.49 9.83
N ARG A 624 -1.38 -18.60 10.36
CA ARG A 624 -1.37 -18.16 11.77
C ARG A 624 -1.75 -19.22 12.81
N ALA A 625 -2.26 -20.34 12.37
CA ALA A 625 -2.54 -21.46 13.29
C ALA A 625 -1.30 -22.27 13.66
N PHE A 626 -0.15 -21.99 13.06
CA PHE A 626 1.09 -22.69 13.23
C PHE A 626 2.25 -21.73 13.50
N ALA A 627 3.21 -22.16 14.29
CA ALA A 627 4.42 -21.38 14.53
C ALA A 627 5.27 -21.26 13.25
N VAL A 628 6.18 -20.29 13.24
CA VAL A 628 7.10 -20.07 12.11
C VAL A 628 7.93 -21.32 11.88
N ARG A 629 8.01 -21.77 10.61
CA ARG A 629 8.85 -22.91 10.18
C ARG A 629 8.54 -24.24 10.85
N THR A 630 7.29 -24.48 11.27
CA THR A 630 6.87 -25.75 11.86
C THR A 630 6.08 -26.63 10.90
N ILE A 631 5.88 -26.19 9.66
CA ILE A 631 5.11 -26.90 8.64
C ILE A 631 6.00 -27.26 7.46
N GLY A 632 5.81 -28.46 6.94
CA GLY A 632 6.48 -28.97 5.75
C GLY A 632 7.95 -29.32 5.94
N PRO A 633 8.69 -29.59 4.86
CA PRO A 633 8.19 -29.67 3.49
C PRO A 633 7.24 -30.84 3.25
N GLY A 634 6.19 -30.61 2.46
CA GLY A 634 5.17 -31.63 2.15
C GLY A 634 4.53 -32.21 3.40
N SER A 635 4.50 -33.53 3.50
CA SER A 635 4.04 -34.28 4.67
C SER A 635 5.17 -34.63 5.67
N TYR A 636 6.39 -34.14 5.42
CA TYR A 636 7.51 -34.38 6.34
C TYR A 636 7.26 -33.72 7.69
N HIS A 637 7.49 -34.49 8.74
CA HIS A 637 7.49 -34.02 10.12
C HIS A 637 8.61 -34.75 10.90
N PRO A 638 9.55 -34.01 11.51
CA PRO A 638 10.64 -34.62 12.23
C PRO A 638 10.13 -35.40 13.48
N GLU A 639 10.64 -36.61 13.69
CA GLU A 639 10.25 -37.47 14.81
C GLU A 639 10.73 -36.94 16.17
N TYR A 640 11.83 -36.18 16.18
CA TYR A 640 12.42 -35.60 17.36
C TYR A 640 12.18 -34.11 17.46
N ARG A 641 11.51 -33.66 18.52
CA ARG A 641 11.44 -32.26 18.90
C ARG A 641 12.65 -31.87 19.74
N ASP A 642 13.81 -31.77 19.14
CA ASP A 642 14.95 -31.12 19.72
C ASP A 642 14.82 -29.60 19.63
N ARG A 643 15.46 -28.86 20.54
CA ARG A 643 15.51 -27.38 20.51
C ARG A 643 16.06 -26.81 19.20
N TYR A 644 16.74 -27.62 18.41
CA TYR A 644 17.32 -27.28 17.10
C TYR A 644 16.40 -27.60 15.93
N THR A 645 15.50 -28.57 16.04
CA THR A 645 14.53 -28.93 15.00
C THR A 645 13.50 -27.81 14.68
N TYR A 646 13.36 -26.88 15.58
CA TYR A 646 12.38 -25.79 15.49
C TYR A 646 12.68 -24.77 14.38
N TYR A 647 13.90 -24.76 13.83
CA TYR A 647 14.35 -23.73 12.89
C TYR A 647 14.40 -24.14 11.42
N ASP A 648 14.06 -25.39 11.09
CA ASP A 648 14.55 -25.99 9.87
C ASP A 648 13.54 -26.29 8.78
N GLN A 649 12.26 -26.04 9.04
CA GLN A 649 11.24 -26.36 8.03
C GLN A 649 11.27 -25.30 6.93
N THR A 650 12.08 -25.56 5.91
CA THR A 650 12.19 -24.76 4.70
C THR A 650 11.99 -25.61 3.47
N GLY A 651 11.63 -25.00 2.35
CA GLY A 651 11.41 -25.69 1.08
C GLY A 651 11.75 -24.82 -0.12
N THR A 652 11.81 -25.49 -1.26
CA THR A 652 12.14 -24.84 -2.53
C THR A 652 10.91 -24.47 -3.36
N PHE A 653 9.73 -24.95 -2.97
CA PHE A 653 8.43 -24.49 -3.49
C PHE A 653 7.52 -24.08 -2.33
N LYS A 654 6.76 -23.00 -2.52
CA LYS A 654 5.80 -22.49 -1.54
C LYS A 654 4.50 -22.13 -2.23
N PHE A 655 3.40 -22.55 -1.59
CA PHE A 655 2.06 -22.02 -1.87
C PHE A 655 1.44 -21.54 -0.57
N GLU A 656 0.81 -20.36 -0.63
CA GLU A 656 0.09 -19.78 0.51
C GLU A 656 -1.12 -18.99 0.04
N ALA A 657 -2.25 -19.18 0.70
CA ALA A 657 -3.48 -18.44 0.46
C ALA A 657 -4.08 -17.99 1.80
N ASN A 658 -4.42 -16.73 1.91
CA ASN A 658 -4.96 -16.12 3.11
C ASN A 658 -6.21 -15.31 2.78
N ALA A 659 -7.19 -15.33 3.66
CA ALA A 659 -8.36 -14.49 3.60
C ALA A 659 -8.66 -13.95 5.00
N GLU A 660 -8.86 -12.64 5.11
CA GLU A 660 -9.15 -11.98 6.38
C GLU A 660 -10.30 -10.98 6.19
N TYR A 661 -11.33 -11.15 6.97
CA TYR A 661 -12.40 -10.17 7.07
C TYR A 661 -12.22 -9.34 8.34
N ARG A 662 -12.05 -8.03 8.15
CA ARG A 662 -11.84 -7.01 9.19
C ARG A 662 -13.12 -6.23 9.39
N PHE A 663 -13.55 -6.04 10.64
CA PHE A 663 -14.79 -5.33 10.96
C PHE A 663 -14.62 -4.43 12.19
N PRO A 664 -15.35 -3.30 12.27
CA PRO A 664 -15.27 -2.40 13.41
C PRO A 664 -15.92 -3.02 14.65
N ILE A 665 -15.35 -2.81 15.81
CA ILE A 665 -15.93 -3.17 17.11
C ILE A 665 -16.33 -1.91 17.87
N LEU A 666 -15.34 -1.09 18.25
CA LEU A 666 -15.57 0.13 19.04
C LEU A 666 -14.34 1.04 18.93
N GLY A 667 -14.54 2.29 18.48
CA GLY A 667 -13.46 3.27 18.36
C GLY A 667 -12.31 2.73 17.52
N TYR A 668 -11.12 2.67 18.09
CA TYR A 668 -9.91 2.15 17.43
C TYR A 668 -9.84 0.61 17.39
N PHE A 669 -10.78 -0.09 18.05
CA PHE A 669 -10.78 -1.55 18.06
C PHE A 669 -11.55 -2.11 16.88
N LYS A 670 -10.86 -2.97 16.10
CA LYS A 670 -11.43 -3.76 15.00
C LYS A 670 -11.28 -5.24 15.31
N GLY A 671 -12.26 -6.02 14.92
CA GLY A 671 -12.20 -7.48 14.94
C GLY A 671 -11.73 -8.01 13.59
N ALA A 672 -11.16 -9.19 13.59
CA ALA A 672 -10.87 -9.93 12.38
C ALA A 672 -11.25 -11.41 12.52
N VAL A 673 -11.67 -12.00 11.42
CA VAL A 673 -11.82 -13.45 11.27
C VAL A 673 -11.00 -13.83 10.04
N PHE A 674 -10.24 -14.89 10.12
CA PHE A 674 -9.35 -15.27 9.04
C PHE A 674 -9.34 -16.77 8.74
N LEU A 675 -8.93 -17.09 7.54
CA LEU A 675 -8.68 -18.43 7.05
C LEU A 675 -7.34 -18.41 6.31
N ASP A 676 -6.42 -19.25 6.72
CA ASP A 676 -5.08 -19.35 6.17
C ASP A 676 -4.82 -20.79 5.73
N ALA A 677 -4.29 -20.94 4.52
CA ALA A 677 -3.84 -22.22 3.98
C ALA A 677 -2.45 -22.08 3.36
N GLY A 678 -1.61 -23.08 3.49
CA GLY A 678 -0.31 -23.05 2.83
C GLY A 678 0.61 -24.19 3.29
N ASN A 679 1.63 -24.41 2.48
CA ASN A 679 2.71 -25.32 2.79
C ASN A 679 3.96 -24.97 1.96
N ILE A 680 5.05 -25.60 2.26
CA ILE A 680 6.29 -25.65 1.48
C ILE A 680 6.54 -27.07 1.02
N TRP A 681 7.28 -27.23 -0.06
CA TRP A 681 7.70 -28.51 -0.62
C TRP A 681 9.13 -28.41 -1.15
N LEU A 682 9.71 -29.55 -1.42
CA LEU A 682 10.96 -29.70 -2.15
C LEU A 682 10.64 -29.96 -3.63
N LEU A 683 11.41 -29.40 -4.54
CA LEU A 683 11.37 -29.67 -5.98
C LEU A 683 12.32 -30.82 -6.37
N GLN A 684 13.24 -31.19 -5.48
CA GLN A 684 14.17 -32.32 -5.60
C GLN A 684 13.94 -33.28 -4.45
N ASP A 685 14.12 -34.56 -4.68
CA ASP A 685 13.98 -35.59 -3.64
C ASP A 685 15.12 -35.44 -2.63
N ASP A 686 14.82 -35.71 -1.37
CA ASP A 686 15.73 -35.59 -0.25
C ASP A 686 15.50 -36.76 0.71
N ASP A 687 16.47 -37.66 0.79
CA ASP A 687 16.39 -38.84 1.64
C ASP A 687 16.26 -38.50 3.14
N HIS A 688 16.69 -37.33 3.57
CA HIS A 688 16.59 -36.86 4.96
C HIS A 688 15.22 -36.28 5.29
N ARG A 689 14.42 -35.92 4.29
CA ARG A 689 13.06 -35.32 4.44
C ARG A 689 12.02 -36.11 3.63
N PRO A 690 11.80 -37.39 3.99
CA PRO A 690 10.86 -38.26 3.26
C PRO A 690 9.45 -37.66 3.29
N GLY A 691 8.76 -37.63 2.14
CA GLY A 691 7.46 -36.98 1.99
C GLY A 691 7.54 -35.48 1.70
N GLY A 692 8.75 -34.88 1.62
CA GLY A 692 8.95 -33.47 1.32
C GLY A 692 8.78 -33.10 -0.17
N LEU A 693 8.88 -34.05 -1.08
CA LEU A 693 8.81 -33.80 -2.52
C LEU A 693 7.40 -33.39 -2.96
N LEU A 694 7.30 -32.32 -3.77
CA LEU A 694 6.04 -31.86 -4.35
C LEU A 694 5.42 -32.94 -5.27
N LYS A 695 4.25 -33.41 -4.89
CA LYS A 695 3.43 -34.32 -5.70
C LYS A 695 2.05 -33.71 -5.88
N MET A 696 1.71 -33.33 -7.10
CA MET A 696 0.42 -32.64 -7.39
C MET A 696 -0.80 -33.47 -6.97
N LYS A 697 -0.69 -34.77 -6.91
CA LYS A 697 -1.76 -35.66 -6.45
C LYS A 697 -2.11 -35.44 -4.97
N ASN A 698 -1.12 -35.11 -4.15
CA ASN A 698 -1.28 -34.96 -2.71
C ASN A 698 -1.36 -33.47 -2.30
N PHE A 699 -1.28 -32.56 -3.25
CA PHE A 699 -1.12 -31.13 -3.00
C PHE A 699 -2.17 -30.56 -2.01
N LEU A 700 -3.44 -30.91 -2.18
CA LEU A 700 -4.52 -30.44 -1.30
C LEU A 700 -4.49 -31.10 0.09
N ASP A 701 -4.11 -32.37 0.15
CA ASP A 701 -4.01 -33.10 1.42
C ASP A 701 -2.80 -32.67 2.24
N GLU A 702 -1.77 -32.12 1.58
CA GLU A 702 -0.57 -31.60 2.22
C GLU A 702 -0.66 -30.09 2.55
N LEU A 703 -1.82 -29.44 2.33
CA LEU A 703 -2.00 -28.06 2.75
C LEU A 703 -2.32 -27.97 4.25
N ALA A 704 -1.48 -27.28 5.01
CA ALA A 704 -1.86 -26.85 6.35
C ALA A 704 -3.01 -25.84 6.26
N LEU A 705 -4.05 -26.04 7.06
CA LEU A 705 -5.22 -25.17 7.12
C LEU A 705 -5.46 -24.69 8.55
N GLY A 706 -5.67 -23.41 8.70
CA GLY A 706 -6.00 -22.77 9.97
C GLY A 706 -7.01 -21.65 9.80
N THR A 707 -7.80 -21.44 10.84
CA THR A 707 -8.71 -20.31 10.98
C THR A 707 -8.40 -19.55 12.26
N GLY A 708 -9.10 -18.50 12.54
CA GLY A 708 -8.94 -17.79 13.80
C GLY A 708 -9.65 -16.49 13.89
N VAL A 709 -9.48 -15.88 15.06
CA VAL A 709 -10.02 -14.57 15.36
C VAL A 709 -8.90 -13.65 15.80
N GLY A 710 -9.06 -12.37 15.52
CA GLY A 710 -8.06 -11.39 15.90
C GLY A 710 -8.68 -10.08 16.37
N LEU A 711 -7.96 -9.41 17.25
CA LEU A 711 -8.25 -8.06 17.70
C LEU A 711 -7.20 -7.12 17.12
N ARG A 712 -7.64 -5.97 16.62
CA ARG A 712 -6.80 -4.91 16.05
C ARG A 712 -7.04 -3.65 16.83
N PHE A 713 -5.98 -3.02 17.30
CA PHE A 713 -6.01 -1.65 17.81
C PHE A 713 -5.38 -0.76 16.75
N ASP A 714 -6.23 -0.10 15.98
CA ASP A 714 -5.86 0.66 14.78
C ASP A 714 -5.97 2.16 15.03
N MET A 715 -4.83 2.82 15.19
CA MET A 715 -4.71 4.27 15.39
C MET A 715 -4.35 5.02 14.09
N SER A 716 -4.54 4.43 12.93
CA SER A 716 -4.14 4.93 11.60
C SER A 716 -2.62 4.93 11.35
N MET A 717 -1.81 5.46 12.27
CA MET A 717 -0.33 5.42 12.16
C MET A 717 0.25 4.12 12.71
N LEU A 718 -0.44 3.46 13.62
CA LEU A 718 0.02 2.22 14.26
C LEU A 718 -1.14 1.25 14.42
N VAL A 719 -0.95 0.04 13.96
CA VAL A 719 -1.89 -1.07 14.18
C VAL A 719 -1.21 -2.11 15.05
N VAL A 720 -1.73 -2.32 16.25
CA VAL A 720 -1.32 -3.44 17.10
C VAL A 720 -2.37 -4.53 16.98
N ARG A 721 -1.95 -5.74 16.71
CA ARG A 721 -2.86 -6.89 16.55
C ARG A 721 -2.52 -8.03 17.48
N ALA A 722 -3.56 -8.70 17.94
CA ALA A 722 -3.50 -9.95 18.66
C ALA A 722 -4.34 -10.98 17.92
N ASP A 723 -3.72 -12.04 17.43
CA ASP A 723 -4.36 -13.12 16.67
C ASP A 723 -4.35 -14.42 17.47
N LEU A 724 -5.50 -15.09 17.52
CA LEU A 724 -5.64 -16.45 18.02
C LEU A 724 -5.93 -17.37 16.82
N GLY A 725 -4.92 -18.09 16.39
CA GLY A 725 -5.02 -19.10 15.34
C GLY A 725 -5.51 -20.42 15.87
N ILE A 726 -6.32 -21.13 15.09
CA ILE A 726 -6.92 -22.43 15.39
C ILE A 726 -6.60 -23.36 14.22
N GLY A 727 -5.77 -24.37 14.45
CA GLY A 727 -5.44 -25.38 13.45
C GLY A 727 -6.64 -26.25 13.09
N ILE A 728 -6.84 -26.44 11.81
CA ILE A 728 -7.86 -27.34 11.27
C ILE A 728 -7.20 -28.60 10.71
N HIS A 729 -6.14 -28.43 9.93
CA HIS A 729 -5.44 -29.52 9.27
C HIS A 729 -3.92 -29.31 9.32
N ALA A 730 -3.20 -30.31 9.76
CA ALA A 730 -1.75 -30.40 9.66
C ALA A 730 -1.37 -31.30 8.46
N PRO A 731 -0.33 -30.95 7.68
CA PRO A 731 0.02 -31.66 6.46
C PRO A 731 0.67 -33.03 6.68
N TYR A 732 0.85 -33.43 7.93
CA TYR A 732 1.52 -34.67 8.34
C TYR A 732 0.60 -35.54 9.20
N ASP A 733 0.96 -36.78 9.37
CA ASP A 733 0.23 -37.72 10.24
C ASP A 733 0.34 -37.32 11.70
N THR A 734 -0.79 -37.03 12.33
CA THR A 734 -0.91 -36.65 13.73
C THR A 734 -1.41 -37.81 14.61
N GLY A 735 -1.63 -39.00 14.03
CA GLY A 735 -2.29 -40.13 14.66
C GLY A 735 -3.82 -40.01 14.76
N LYS A 736 -4.42 -38.94 14.25
CA LYS A 736 -5.87 -38.73 14.20
C LYS A 736 -6.38 -38.79 12.78
N SER A 737 -7.32 -39.68 12.53
CA SER A 737 -7.95 -39.86 11.21
C SER A 737 -8.93 -38.72 10.87
N GLY A 738 -9.09 -38.46 9.56
CA GLY A 738 -10.01 -37.46 9.00
C GLY A 738 -9.35 -36.13 8.68
N TYR A 739 -10.05 -35.27 7.94
CA TYR A 739 -9.48 -33.98 7.49
C TYR A 739 -9.15 -33.07 8.66
N TYR A 740 -10.01 -32.99 9.70
CA TYR A 740 -9.66 -32.36 10.98
C TYR A 740 -8.76 -33.29 11.79
N ASN A 741 -7.46 -33.20 11.57
CA ASN A 741 -6.48 -34.13 12.13
C ASN A 741 -5.71 -33.58 13.35
N ILE A 742 -6.08 -32.43 13.89
CA ILE A 742 -5.47 -31.92 15.13
C ILE A 742 -5.89 -32.79 16.32
N PRO A 743 -4.95 -33.40 17.06
CA PRO A 743 -5.27 -34.39 18.09
C PRO A 743 -6.14 -33.82 19.19
N LYS A 744 -5.70 -32.75 19.83
CA LYS A 744 -6.44 -32.02 20.87
C LYS A 744 -6.60 -30.57 20.43
N PHE A 745 -7.75 -29.98 20.75
CA PHE A 745 -8.02 -28.57 20.41
C PHE A 745 -6.91 -27.60 20.89
N LYS A 746 -6.32 -27.86 22.06
CA LYS A 746 -5.24 -27.05 22.61
C LYS A 746 -3.97 -27.10 21.78
N ASP A 747 -3.69 -28.23 21.12
CA ASP A 747 -2.49 -28.44 20.31
C ASP A 747 -2.55 -27.64 18.99
N GLY A 748 -3.76 -27.25 18.58
CA GLY A 748 -3.97 -26.41 17.40
C GLY A 748 -4.09 -24.91 17.71
N LEU A 749 -3.87 -24.47 18.94
CA LEU A 749 -3.98 -23.05 19.30
C LEU A 749 -2.62 -22.35 19.19
N ALA A 750 -2.57 -21.27 18.43
CA ALA A 750 -1.41 -20.40 18.33
C ALA A 750 -1.81 -18.95 18.59
N PHE A 751 -1.10 -18.29 19.50
CA PHE A 751 -1.31 -16.88 19.81
C PHE A 751 -0.17 -16.04 19.24
N HIS A 752 -0.51 -14.96 18.54
CA HIS A 752 0.44 -14.02 17.96
C HIS A 752 0.11 -12.60 18.35
N LEU A 753 1.12 -11.87 18.82
CA LEU A 753 1.10 -10.42 18.95
C LEU A 753 1.98 -9.83 17.85
N ALA A 754 1.47 -8.86 17.10
CA ALA A 754 2.23 -8.27 16.00
C ALA A 754 1.82 -6.82 15.73
N ILE A 755 2.65 -6.10 14.99
CA ILE A 755 2.42 -4.73 14.54
C ILE A 755 2.14 -4.75 13.04
N GLY A 756 1.18 -3.93 12.60
CA GLY A 756 0.72 -3.87 11.21
C GLY A 756 -0.31 -4.95 10.85
N TYR A 757 -0.80 -4.87 9.62
CA TYR A 757 -1.65 -5.91 9.04
C TYR A 757 -0.79 -7.06 8.49
N PRO A 758 -1.31 -8.31 8.40
CA PRO A 758 -0.51 -9.46 7.96
C PRO A 758 -0.15 -9.42 6.47
N PHE A 759 -0.93 -8.70 5.68
CA PHE A 759 -0.74 -8.48 4.24
C PHE A 759 -1.60 -7.31 3.75
#